data_5bbb9a148914fbd830a3a98c34b6dc20
#
_entry.id   5bbb9a148914fbd830a3a98c34b6dc20
#
_cell.length_a   1.000
_cell.length_b   1.000
_cell.length_c   1.000
_cell.angle_alpha   90.00
_cell.angle_beta   90.00
_cell.angle_gamma   90.00
#
_symmetry.space_group_name_H-M   'P 1'
#
loop_
_entity.id
_entity.type
_entity.pdbx_description
1 polymer ?
#
loop_
_entity_poly.entity_id
_entity_poly.type
_entity_poly.pdbx_seq_one_letter_code
_entity_poly.pdbx_strand_id
1 'polypeptide(L)'
;MPSHLSAAEQKQVQMVIDRARGDRTVPHSAQESIPFQRMFPDGICRVTDNYYTKTIQFQDINYQLAQQEDQTAIFEEWCSFLNFFDSSIRFELSFMNMATDASNFEKMVRIPYQKDHFNPVRTEYSTMLRRQLAQGNNGLTKTKYLTFGIEAESMKQAKPRLIHIEIDLMNNFKRLGVQAKLLNGKERLHLMHDMFHMGDHDRFNFDWKWLPESGLSVKDFIAPTGFAFPKNRIFQMGGMYGSMSYLQITASDLSDQLLKDFLDMESSQIVTMHIQSVDQNKAIKSIKHTITELDRSKIEEQKKAVRSGYDMDIIPSDLATYGKDAKALLKELQSQNERMFLLTFLVMNTGETEQELETNVFQASSIAQKYNCNLRRLDFQQEQGLMSCLPLAQNLIEIQRSMTTSSTAIFVPFTTQELFQTGKEALYYGLNALSNNLIMVDRKKLKNPNGLILGTPGSGKSFSAKREIANAFLVTDDDVIVCDPEAEYTALVQKFEGQVIKISPSSTQYINPMDINANYSEEDNPIALKADFILSLCELIVDGKEGLQPVEKTVIDRCVHQIYQTYFEHPVPENMPVLQDLYEALLRQDEKEAHHVATALEIYVTGSLNLFNHRTNVDINNRLVCYDIKELGKQLKKIGMLVVQDQVWGRVTANRNAGKATRYYMDEFHLLLKEEQTAAYSVEIWKRFRKWGGIPTGITQNVKDLLSSREVTNIFENSDFIYMLNQAAGDRQILADQLNISPHQLSYVTHSGEGEGLLFYGNVILPFVDRFPTDLELYRIMTTKLTEVQEAKEA
;
A
#
# COMPACT_ATOMS: atom_id res chain seq x y z
N MET A 1 -29.83 43.35 13.86
CA MET A 1 -29.46 42.91 15.20
C MET A 1 -30.75 42.44 15.93
N PRO A 2 -30.70 41.37 16.68
CA PRO A 2 -31.90 40.91 17.42
C PRO A 2 -32.32 41.98 18.43
N SER A 3 -33.56 42.29 18.43
CA SER A 3 -34.20 43.37 19.25
C SER A 3 -34.30 43.09 20.78
N HIS A 4 -33.56 42.05 21.24
CA HIS A 4 -33.65 41.64 22.66
C HIS A 4 -32.39 41.87 23.50
N LEU A 5 -31.36 42.50 22.90
CA LEU A 5 -30.12 42.81 23.62
C LEU A 5 -30.25 44.21 24.29
N SER A 6 -29.81 44.31 25.53
CA SER A 6 -29.65 45.61 26.17
C SER A 6 -28.62 46.49 25.47
N ALA A 7 -28.70 47.80 25.64
CA ALA A 7 -27.76 48.75 25.05
C ALA A 7 -26.27 48.46 25.42
N ALA A 8 -26.01 47.89 26.60
CA ALA A 8 -24.69 47.48 27.03
C ALA A 8 -24.19 46.21 26.29
N GLU A 9 -25.06 45.23 26.08
CA GLU A 9 -24.78 44.00 25.32
C GLU A 9 -24.60 44.34 23.84
N GLN A 10 -25.40 45.22 23.25
CA GLN A 10 -25.24 45.71 21.91
C GLN A 10 -23.87 46.39 21.68
N LYS A 11 -23.42 47.16 22.70
CA LYS A 11 -22.11 47.83 22.65
C LYS A 11 -20.97 46.82 22.81
N GLN A 12 -21.15 45.76 23.63
CA GLN A 12 -20.18 44.66 23.71
C GLN A 12 -20.11 43.86 22.42
N VAL A 13 -21.24 43.48 21.82
CA VAL A 13 -21.32 42.83 20.52
C VAL A 13 -20.68 43.72 19.43
N GLN A 14 -20.97 45.03 19.46
CA GLN A 14 -20.35 45.92 18.51
C GLN A 14 -18.82 46.04 18.70
N MET A 15 -18.33 46.07 19.93
CA MET A 15 -16.90 46.04 20.22
C MET A 15 -16.22 44.73 19.76
N VAL A 16 -16.92 43.58 19.91
CA VAL A 16 -16.42 42.29 19.40
C VAL A 16 -16.41 42.30 17.85
N ILE A 17 -17.46 42.79 17.24
CA ILE A 17 -17.53 42.98 15.77
C ILE A 17 -16.44 43.94 15.28
N ASP A 18 -16.23 45.05 15.94
CA ASP A 18 -15.20 46.01 15.56
C ASP A 18 -13.78 45.51 15.80
N ARG A 19 -13.58 44.69 16.88
CA ARG A 19 -12.35 43.98 17.13
C ARG A 19 -12.10 42.85 16.09
N ALA A 20 -13.14 42.11 15.69
CA ALA A 20 -13.07 41.09 14.64
C ALA A 20 -12.89 41.73 13.25
N ARG A 21 -13.45 42.94 13.04
CA ARG A 21 -13.26 43.66 11.79
C ARG A 21 -11.86 44.25 11.67
N GLY A 22 -11.19 44.62 12.79
CA GLY A 22 -9.88 45.30 12.72
C GLY A 22 -9.79 46.30 11.56
N ASP A 23 -8.69 46.93 11.34
CA ASP A 23 -8.44 47.82 10.16
C ASP A 23 -8.37 47.06 8.80
N ARG A 24 -9.04 45.90 8.69
CA ARG A 24 -9.12 45.12 7.44
C ARG A 24 -10.20 45.75 6.56
N THR A 25 -9.77 46.31 5.45
CA THR A 25 -10.65 46.60 4.31
C THR A 25 -11.38 45.30 3.95
N VAL A 26 -12.70 45.38 3.76
CA VAL A 26 -13.51 44.23 3.33
C VAL A 26 -12.93 43.70 2.01
N PRO A 27 -12.59 42.40 1.88
CA PRO A 27 -12.06 41.89 0.62
C PRO A 27 -13.04 42.13 -0.53
N HIS A 28 -12.55 42.66 -1.63
CA HIS A 28 -13.35 42.94 -2.83
C HIS A 28 -13.26 41.83 -3.87
N SER A 29 -12.38 40.86 -3.67
CA SER A 29 -12.19 39.71 -4.57
C SER A 29 -11.88 38.45 -3.79
N ALA A 30 -12.07 37.28 -4.43
CA ALA A 30 -11.71 35.98 -3.85
C ALA A 30 -10.21 35.91 -3.53
N GLN A 31 -9.36 36.51 -4.36
CA GLN A 31 -7.91 36.56 -4.15
C GLN A 31 -7.53 37.33 -2.87
N GLU A 32 -8.24 38.39 -2.55
CA GLU A 32 -7.99 39.19 -1.34
C GLU A 32 -8.42 38.46 -0.09
N SER A 33 -9.43 37.60 -0.16
CA SER A 33 -9.89 36.74 0.97
C SER A 33 -8.86 35.69 1.36
N ILE A 34 -8.01 35.23 0.45
CA ILE A 34 -7.03 34.19 0.72
C ILE A 34 -5.89 34.72 1.60
N PRO A 35 -5.65 34.18 2.82
CA PRO A 35 -4.90 34.82 3.88
C PRO A 35 -3.39 34.54 3.83
N PHE A 36 -2.73 34.68 2.67
CA PHE A 36 -1.26 34.68 2.60
C PHE A 36 -0.74 35.79 1.71
N GLN A 37 0.47 36.23 1.96
CA GLN A 37 1.08 37.33 1.23
C GLN A 37 1.86 36.86 0.00
N ARG A 38 2.68 35.80 0.15
CA ARG A 38 3.56 35.35 -0.94
C ARG A 38 3.92 33.88 -0.82
N MET A 39 3.84 33.18 -1.95
CA MET A 39 4.38 31.82 -2.12
C MET A 39 5.72 31.89 -2.85
N PHE A 40 6.73 31.12 -2.37
CA PHE A 40 8.05 31.03 -3.00
C PHE A 40 8.22 29.68 -3.71
N PRO A 41 9.08 29.61 -4.76
CA PRO A 41 9.30 28.37 -5.51
C PRO A 41 9.78 27.19 -4.66
N ASP A 42 10.53 27.43 -3.58
CA ASP A 42 11.06 26.43 -2.64
C ASP A 42 10.02 25.94 -1.61
N GLY A 43 8.76 26.30 -1.77
CA GLY A 43 7.67 25.86 -0.91
C GLY A 43 7.49 26.69 0.36
N ILE A 44 8.32 27.69 0.64
CA ILE A 44 8.08 28.61 1.75
C ILE A 44 6.91 29.52 1.38
N CYS A 45 5.95 29.68 2.30
CA CYS A 45 4.86 30.62 2.19
C CYS A 45 5.00 31.70 3.27
N ARG A 46 5.02 32.97 2.87
CA ARG A 46 4.86 34.09 3.78
C ARG A 46 3.37 34.34 3.99
N VAL A 47 2.87 33.96 5.15
CA VAL A 47 1.45 34.09 5.50
C VAL A 47 1.13 35.51 5.98
N THR A 48 1.86 36.01 6.98
CA THR A 48 1.80 37.38 7.46
C THR A 48 3.18 38.04 7.36
N ASP A 49 3.31 39.27 7.84
CA ASP A 49 4.58 40.02 7.78
C ASP A 49 5.73 39.26 8.47
N ASN A 50 5.43 38.52 9.51
CA ASN A 50 6.42 37.84 10.33
C ASN A 50 6.17 36.33 10.49
N TYR A 51 5.25 35.73 9.71
CA TYR A 51 4.92 34.31 9.84
C TYR A 51 5.16 33.56 8.54
N TYR A 52 5.98 32.48 8.60
CA TYR A 52 6.43 31.71 7.46
C TYR A 52 6.16 30.23 7.67
N THR A 53 5.67 29.53 6.62
CA THR A 53 5.26 28.12 6.70
C THR A 53 5.84 27.26 5.58
N LYS A 54 5.93 25.95 5.83
CA LYS A 54 6.19 24.89 4.86
C LYS A 54 5.20 23.74 5.05
N THR A 55 5.02 22.93 4.00
CA THR A 55 4.09 21.82 4.01
C THR A 55 4.76 20.52 3.58
N ILE A 56 4.53 19.44 4.31
CA ILE A 56 4.98 18.09 4.03
C ILE A 56 3.74 17.26 3.72
N GLN A 57 3.75 16.52 2.62
CA GLN A 57 2.79 15.46 2.33
C GLN A 57 3.34 14.16 2.92
N PHE A 58 2.51 13.38 3.61
CA PHE A 58 2.90 12.10 4.17
C PHE A 58 1.90 11.01 3.82
N GLN A 59 2.41 9.77 3.78
CA GLN A 59 1.62 8.59 3.46
C GLN A 59 1.15 7.88 4.72
N ASP A 60 0.27 6.92 4.52
CA ASP A 60 -0.25 6.07 5.57
C ASP A 60 0.71 4.92 5.90
N ILE A 61 0.60 4.41 7.12
CA ILE A 61 1.17 3.13 7.53
C ILE A 61 0.06 2.25 8.10
N ASN A 62 0.31 0.96 8.16
CA ASN A 62 -0.66 0.00 8.63
C ASN A 62 -0.74 0.00 10.16
N TYR A 63 -1.40 0.98 10.74
CA TYR A 63 -1.62 1.08 12.18
C TYR A 63 -2.72 0.13 12.66
N GLN A 64 -3.86 0.11 11.96
CA GLN A 64 -5.06 -0.56 12.47
C GLN A 64 -5.00 -2.08 12.39
N LEU A 65 -4.27 -2.62 11.44
CA LEU A 65 -4.09 -4.06 11.26
C LEU A 65 -2.80 -4.58 11.91
N ALA A 66 -2.00 -3.69 12.50
CA ALA A 66 -0.76 -4.05 13.18
C ALA A 66 -1.03 -4.89 14.44
N GLN A 67 -0.02 -5.59 14.92
CA GLN A 67 -0.07 -6.27 16.22
C GLN A 67 -0.19 -5.23 17.35
N GLN A 68 -0.74 -5.62 18.48
CA GLN A 68 -0.97 -4.71 19.60
C GLN A 68 0.35 -4.08 20.10
N GLU A 69 1.42 -4.83 20.09
CA GLU A 69 2.76 -4.34 20.45
C GLU A 69 3.25 -3.27 19.46
N ASP A 70 3.06 -3.51 18.14
CA ASP A 70 3.41 -2.55 17.10
C ASP A 70 2.53 -1.31 17.15
N GLN A 71 1.22 -1.46 17.41
CA GLN A 71 0.32 -0.33 17.60
C GLN A 71 0.78 0.55 18.77
N THR A 72 1.17 -0.08 19.88
CA THR A 72 1.68 0.64 21.05
C THR A 72 2.97 1.37 20.72
N ALA A 73 3.91 0.71 20.03
CA ALA A 73 5.17 1.33 19.61
C ALA A 73 4.95 2.51 18.64
N ILE A 74 4.05 2.37 17.68
CA ILE A 74 3.69 3.47 16.75
C ILE A 74 3.05 4.63 17.53
N PHE A 75 2.17 4.33 18.47
CA PHE A 75 1.54 5.36 19.30
C PHE A 75 2.55 6.12 20.18
N GLU A 76 3.49 5.41 20.82
CA GLU A 76 4.57 6.02 21.60
C GLU A 76 5.48 6.89 20.74
N GLU A 77 5.84 6.42 19.56
CA GLU A 77 6.66 7.21 18.62
C GLU A 77 5.87 8.42 18.08
N TRP A 78 4.55 8.29 17.91
CA TRP A 78 3.68 9.41 17.55
C TRP A 78 3.58 10.45 18.69
N CYS A 79 3.50 10.02 19.94
CA CYS A 79 3.61 10.92 21.11
C CYS A 79 4.96 11.66 21.10
N SER A 80 6.04 10.95 20.83
CA SER A 80 7.38 11.53 20.71
C SER A 80 7.48 12.53 19.56
N PHE A 81 6.83 12.23 18.42
CA PHE A 81 6.71 13.14 17.29
C PHE A 81 6.00 14.45 17.66
N LEU A 82 4.87 14.38 18.37
CA LEU A 82 4.16 15.56 18.84
C LEU A 82 5.01 16.38 19.82
N ASN A 83 5.76 15.72 20.68
CA ASN A 83 6.66 16.37 21.64
C ASN A 83 7.88 17.06 20.99
N PHE A 84 8.12 16.84 19.71
CA PHE A 84 9.13 17.61 18.97
C PHE A 84 8.73 19.10 18.85
N PHE A 85 7.44 19.41 18.71
CA PHE A 85 6.97 20.78 18.52
C PHE A 85 6.99 21.55 19.85
N ASP A 86 7.80 22.57 19.92
CA ASP A 86 7.79 23.54 21.00
C ASP A 86 6.76 24.67 20.77
N SER A 87 6.64 25.57 21.72
CA SER A 87 5.68 26.70 21.65
C SER A 87 5.99 27.72 20.56
N SER A 88 7.16 27.68 19.94
CA SER A 88 7.55 28.57 18.83
C SER A 88 7.12 28.04 17.47
N ILE A 89 6.73 26.78 17.37
CA ILE A 89 6.33 26.12 16.13
C ILE A 89 4.83 25.85 16.20
N ARG A 90 4.08 26.47 15.31
CA ARG A 90 2.66 26.11 15.09
C ARG A 90 2.59 25.08 13.99
N PHE A 91 1.73 24.10 14.13
CA PHE A 91 1.53 23.11 13.07
C PHE A 91 0.07 22.75 12.90
N GLU A 92 -0.20 22.25 11.72
CA GLU A 92 -1.52 21.89 11.23
C GLU A 92 -1.43 20.52 10.55
N LEU A 93 -2.32 19.63 10.89
CA LEU A 93 -2.56 18.39 10.18
C LEU A 93 -3.82 18.56 9.35
N SER A 94 -3.70 18.34 8.04
CA SER A 94 -4.83 18.44 7.11
C SER A 94 -5.03 17.09 6.43
N PHE A 95 -6.25 16.59 6.49
CA PHE A 95 -6.69 15.35 5.89
C PHE A 95 -7.76 15.67 4.86
N MET A 96 -7.53 15.29 3.63
CA MET A 96 -8.40 15.66 2.52
C MET A 96 -8.94 14.41 1.84
N ASN A 97 -10.25 14.29 1.79
CA ASN A 97 -10.97 13.36 0.94
C ASN A 97 -11.55 14.19 -0.19
N MET A 98 -11.01 14.06 -1.39
CA MET A 98 -11.47 14.82 -2.55
C MET A 98 -11.86 13.89 -3.69
N ALA A 99 -12.97 14.18 -4.34
CA ALA A 99 -13.35 13.48 -5.55
C ALA A 99 -12.26 13.69 -6.61
N THR A 100 -11.68 12.61 -7.07
CA THR A 100 -10.74 12.65 -8.20
C THR A 100 -11.54 12.89 -9.47
N ASP A 101 -11.06 13.72 -10.37
CA ASP A 101 -11.64 13.86 -11.70
C ASP A 101 -11.71 12.47 -12.36
N ALA A 102 -12.93 11.93 -12.48
CA ALA A 102 -13.19 10.63 -13.04
C ALA A 102 -12.51 10.45 -14.42
N SER A 103 -12.40 11.52 -15.21
CA SER A 103 -11.76 11.49 -16.52
C SER A 103 -10.24 11.33 -16.45
N ASN A 104 -9.59 11.87 -15.43
CA ASN A 104 -8.16 11.71 -15.20
C ASN A 104 -7.85 10.32 -14.63
N PHE A 105 -8.70 9.83 -13.73
CA PHE A 105 -8.57 8.50 -13.15
C PHE A 105 -8.83 7.40 -14.18
N GLU A 106 -9.83 7.58 -15.04
CA GLU A 106 -10.06 6.69 -16.19
C GLU A 106 -8.86 6.59 -17.13
N LYS A 107 -8.14 7.69 -17.33
CA LYS A 107 -6.91 7.67 -18.13
C LYS A 107 -5.78 6.91 -17.45
N MET A 108 -5.71 6.95 -16.12
CA MET A 108 -4.69 6.23 -15.33
C MET A 108 -4.91 4.72 -15.33
N VAL A 109 -6.16 4.25 -15.32
CA VAL A 109 -6.50 2.81 -15.33
C VAL A 109 -6.68 2.25 -16.74
N ARG A 110 -6.71 3.11 -17.78
CA ARG A 110 -6.83 2.66 -19.17
C ARG A 110 -5.54 2.03 -19.64
N ILE A 111 -5.62 0.78 -20.11
CA ILE A 111 -4.51 0.12 -20.78
C ILE A 111 -4.32 0.75 -22.17
N PRO A 112 -3.14 1.30 -22.48
CA PRO A 112 -2.88 1.91 -23.79
C PRO A 112 -2.98 0.89 -24.92
N TYR A 113 -3.51 1.32 -26.05
CA TYR A 113 -3.51 0.49 -27.27
C TYR A 113 -2.07 0.25 -27.77
N GLN A 114 -1.83 -0.96 -28.22
CA GLN A 114 -0.56 -1.37 -28.82
C GLN A 114 -0.78 -1.72 -30.30
N LYS A 115 0.33 -1.87 -31.04
CA LYS A 115 0.31 -2.24 -32.47
C LYS A 115 0.13 -3.76 -32.67
N ASP A 116 -0.80 -4.34 -31.94
CA ASP A 116 -1.19 -5.74 -32.04
C ASP A 116 -2.71 -5.85 -32.14
N HIS A 117 -3.25 -7.04 -32.31
CA HIS A 117 -4.70 -7.28 -32.45
C HIS A 117 -5.42 -7.52 -31.11
N PHE A 118 -4.73 -7.41 -29.95
CA PHE A 118 -5.33 -7.59 -28.62
C PHE A 118 -5.98 -6.33 -28.06
N ASN A 119 -6.13 -5.26 -28.83
CA ASN A 119 -6.79 -4.03 -28.36
C ASN A 119 -8.24 -4.22 -27.93
N PRO A 120 -9.06 -5.11 -28.51
CA PRO A 120 -10.38 -5.43 -27.97
C PRO A 120 -10.32 -5.96 -26.54
N VAL A 121 -9.36 -6.86 -26.24
CA VAL A 121 -9.14 -7.43 -24.91
C VAL A 121 -8.67 -6.34 -23.93
N ARG A 122 -7.79 -5.41 -24.38
CA ARG A 122 -7.38 -4.25 -23.56
C ARG A 122 -8.57 -3.33 -23.24
N THR A 123 -9.49 -3.18 -24.18
CA THR A 123 -10.73 -2.41 -23.96
C THR A 123 -11.63 -3.08 -22.92
N GLU A 124 -11.82 -4.39 -23.04
CA GLU A 124 -12.58 -5.19 -22.07
C GLU A 124 -11.97 -5.10 -20.67
N TYR A 125 -10.67 -5.28 -20.56
CA TYR A 125 -9.96 -5.18 -19.28
C TYR A 125 -10.05 -3.76 -18.69
N SER A 126 -9.87 -2.73 -19.51
CA SER A 126 -10.04 -1.33 -19.09
C SER A 126 -11.48 -1.03 -18.64
N THR A 127 -12.48 -1.68 -19.25
CA THR A 127 -13.89 -1.59 -18.85
C THR A 127 -14.12 -2.27 -17.50
N MET A 128 -13.49 -3.40 -17.26
CA MET A 128 -13.49 -4.07 -15.96
C MET A 128 -12.91 -3.16 -14.88
N LEU A 129 -11.74 -2.58 -15.11
CA LEU A 129 -11.10 -1.66 -14.15
C LEU A 129 -11.99 -0.46 -13.84
N ARG A 130 -12.68 0.11 -14.85
CA ARG A 130 -13.67 1.20 -14.65
C ARG A 130 -14.87 0.77 -13.82
N ARG A 131 -15.40 -0.45 -14.05
CA ARG A 131 -16.50 -0.99 -13.24
C ARG A 131 -16.07 -1.20 -11.78
N GLN A 132 -14.87 -1.75 -11.55
CA GLN A 132 -14.33 -1.91 -10.20
C GLN A 132 -14.13 -0.56 -9.50
N LEU A 133 -13.65 0.44 -10.22
CA LEU A 133 -13.52 1.79 -9.73
C LEU A 133 -14.87 2.41 -9.33
N ALA A 134 -15.90 2.21 -10.16
CA ALA A 134 -17.25 2.72 -9.89
C ALA A 134 -17.94 2.02 -8.70
N GLN A 135 -17.55 0.80 -8.37
CA GLN A 135 -18.01 0.09 -7.17
C GLN A 135 -17.24 0.45 -5.91
N GLY A 136 -16.05 1.04 -6.07
CA GLY A 136 -15.22 1.51 -4.99
C GLY A 136 -15.71 2.82 -4.36
N ASN A 137 -14.88 3.44 -3.60
CA ASN A 137 -15.15 4.67 -2.80
C ASN A 137 -15.38 5.91 -3.68
N ASN A 138 -16.29 5.87 -4.63
CA ASN A 138 -16.70 6.98 -5.52
C ASN A 138 -15.55 7.81 -6.12
N GLY A 139 -14.34 7.22 -6.27
CA GLY A 139 -13.17 7.91 -6.80
C GLY A 139 -12.57 8.95 -5.84
N LEU A 140 -12.76 8.82 -4.53
CA LEU A 140 -12.15 9.71 -3.55
C LEU A 140 -10.66 9.41 -3.37
N THR A 141 -9.84 10.42 -3.49
CA THR A 141 -8.41 10.36 -3.13
C THR A 141 -8.23 10.92 -1.73
N LYS A 142 -7.64 10.11 -0.85
CA LYS A 142 -7.28 10.52 0.52
C LYS A 142 -5.84 11.00 0.56
N THR A 143 -5.61 12.23 0.97
CA THR A 143 -4.28 12.81 1.10
C THR A 143 -4.08 13.44 2.47
N LYS A 144 -2.84 13.44 2.95
CA LYS A 144 -2.49 13.89 4.30
C LYS A 144 -1.31 14.85 4.25
N TYR A 145 -1.44 15.94 4.96
CA TYR A 145 -0.45 17.00 4.99
C TYR A 145 -0.16 17.45 6.41
N LEU A 146 1.11 17.79 6.65
CA LEU A 146 1.57 18.49 7.83
C LEU A 146 2.13 19.83 7.38
N THR A 147 1.50 20.90 7.81
CA THR A 147 1.99 22.27 7.61
C THR A 147 2.55 22.80 8.93
N PHE A 148 3.75 23.30 8.92
CA PHE A 148 4.39 23.88 10.09
C PHE A 148 4.88 25.30 9.79
N GLY A 149 4.89 26.14 10.81
CA GLY A 149 5.25 27.53 10.66
C GLY A 149 5.92 28.14 11.89
N ILE A 150 6.70 29.15 11.66
CA ILE A 150 7.43 29.91 12.68
C ILE A 150 7.29 31.40 12.48
N GLU A 151 7.40 32.14 13.57
CA GLU A 151 7.54 33.58 13.53
C GLU A 151 9.01 34.00 13.34
N ALA A 152 9.26 34.93 12.44
CA ALA A 152 10.57 35.50 12.15
C ALA A 152 10.42 36.89 11.53
N GLU A 153 11.34 37.79 11.84
CA GLU A 153 11.31 39.19 11.34
C GLU A 153 11.59 39.27 9.83
N SER A 154 12.26 38.30 9.26
CA SER A 154 12.62 38.29 7.85
C SER A 154 12.76 36.87 7.28
N MET A 155 12.66 36.76 5.95
CA MET A 155 12.91 35.53 5.21
C MET A 155 14.33 34.99 5.44
N LYS A 156 15.33 35.86 5.66
CA LYS A 156 16.71 35.44 5.92
C LYS A 156 16.84 34.69 7.25
N GLN A 157 16.03 35.05 8.25
CA GLN A 157 15.98 34.34 9.54
C GLN A 157 15.07 33.13 9.48
N ALA A 158 13.93 33.20 8.79
CA ALA A 158 12.96 32.15 8.69
C ALA A 158 13.50 30.91 7.96
N LYS A 159 14.13 31.10 6.79
CA LYS A 159 14.54 30.03 5.90
C LYS A 159 15.47 28.98 6.54
N PRO A 160 16.57 29.33 7.23
CA PRO A 160 17.44 28.34 7.87
C PRO A 160 16.71 27.56 8.98
N ARG A 161 15.86 28.23 9.76
CA ARG A 161 15.09 27.59 10.84
C ARG A 161 14.06 26.60 10.29
N LEU A 162 13.34 26.98 9.22
CA LEU A 162 12.38 26.10 8.54
C LEU A 162 13.07 24.87 7.93
N ILE A 163 14.27 25.04 7.35
CA ILE A 163 15.04 23.90 6.81
C ILE A 163 15.47 22.95 7.93
N HIS A 164 15.87 23.46 9.07
CA HIS A 164 16.25 22.63 10.22
C HIS A 164 15.05 21.80 10.71
N ILE A 165 13.92 22.47 10.95
CA ILE A 165 12.68 21.80 11.36
C ILE A 165 12.24 20.75 10.33
N GLU A 166 12.35 21.06 9.04
CA GLU A 166 12.05 20.14 7.95
C GLU A 166 12.88 18.85 8.05
N ILE A 167 14.19 18.97 8.22
CA ILE A 167 15.10 17.81 8.35
C ILE A 167 14.69 16.94 9.53
N ASP A 168 14.41 17.56 10.67
CA ASP A 168 14.02 16.85 11.88
C ASP A 168 12.67 16.15 11.71
N LEU A 169 11.68 16.80 11.08
CA LEU A 169 10.38 16.22 10.79
C LEU A 169 10.50 15.04 9.81
N MET A 170 11.31 15.18 8.77
CA MET A 170 11.55 14.08 7.82
C MET A 170 12.21 12.88 8.49
N ASN A 171 13.14 13.11 9.43
CA ASN A 171 13.75 12.04 10.23
C ASN A 171 12.74 11.39 11.18
N ASN A 172 11.84 12.17 11.79
CA ASN A 172 10.78 11.66 12.65
C ASN A 172 9.77 10.81 11.86
N PHE A 173 9.35 11.24 10.67
CA PHE A 173 8.52 10.41 9.77
C PHE A 173 9.22 9.11 9.36
N LYS A 174 10.53 9.18 9.09
CA LYS A 174 11.32 7.99 8.76
C LYS A 174 11.38 6.99 9.92
N ARG A 175 11.48 7.45 11.18
CA ARG A 175 11.44 6.58 12.37
C ARG A 175 10.09 5.88 12.53
N LEU A 176 8.99 6.60 12.25
CA LEU A 176 7.65 6.03 12.19
C LEU A 176 7.44 5.06 11.02
N GLY A 177 8.39 4.93 10.09
CA GLY A 177 8.21 4.14 8.87
C GLY A 177 7.33 4.81 7.82
N VAL A 178 7.00 6.10 8.00
CA VAL A 178 6.12 6.88 7.13
C VAL A 178 6.91 7.49 5.99
N GLN A 179 6.46 7.30 4.76
CA GLN A 179 7.00 8.02 3.62
C GLN A 179 6.45 9.44 3.60
N ALA A 180 7.33 10.42 3.51
CA ALA A 180 6.97 11.84 3.50
C ALA A 180 7.70 12.56 2.37
N LYS A 181 7.07 13.62 1.85
CA LYS A 181 7.60 14.46 0.77
C LYS A 181 7.36 15.92 1.09
N LEU A 182 8.40 16.75 1.03
CA LEU A 182 8.26 18.19 1.10
C LEU A 182 7.63 18.73 -0.18
N LEU A 183 6.64 19.58 -0.05
CA LEU A 183 6.00 20.25 -1.19
C LEU A 183 6.76 21.51 -1.59
N ASN A 184 7.03 21.66 -2.88
CA ASN A 184 7.51 22.91 -3.45
C ASN A 184 6.35 23.90 -3.63
N GLY A 185 6.67 25.16 -4.04
CA GLY A 185 5.66 26.21 -4.15
C GLY A 185 4.57 25.91 -5.18
N LYS A 186 4.90 25.28 -6.31
CA LYS A 186 3.91 24.87 -7.32
C LYS A 186 2.97 23.78 -6.79
N GLU A 187 3.53 22.80 -6.07
CA GLU A 187 2.75 21.72 -5.46
C GLU A 187 1.82 22.26 -4.36
N ARG A 188 2.28 23.22 -3.56
CA ARG A 188 1.40 23.87 -2.56
C ARG A 188 0.29 24.71 -3.21
N LEU A 189 0.59 25.41 -4.30
CA LEU A 189 -0.44 26.14 -5.05
C LEU A 189 -1.45 25.17 -5.68
N HIS A 190 -1.00 24.04 -6.22
CA HIS A 190 -1.88 23.01 -6.75
C HIS A 190 -2.81 22.46 -5.66
N LEU A 191 -2.25 22.15 -4.49
CA LEU A 191 -3.04 21.72 -3.34
C LEU A 191 -4.14 22.72 -2.96
N MET A 192 -3.82 24.01 -2.88
CA MET A 192 -4.81 25.05 -2.59
C MET A 192 -5.84 25.21 -3.72
N HIS A 193 -5.40 25.09 -4.97
CA HIS A 193 -6.30 25.10 -6.12
C HIS A 193 -7.33 23.97 -6.00
N ASP A 194 -6.88 22.74 -5.74
CA ASP A 194 -7.78 21.58 -5.60
C ASP A 194 -8.78 21.76 -4.46
N MET A 195 -8.35 22.39 -3.35
CA MET A 195 -9.25 22.73 -2.24
C MET A 195 -10.34 23.73 -2.64
N PHE A 196 -10.00 24.71 -3.47
CA PHE A 196 -10.95 25.74 -3.91
C PHE A 196 -11.82 25.32 -5.09
N HIS A 197 -11.42 24.30 -5.84
CA HIS A 197 -12.10 23.80 -7.03
C HIS A 197 -12.65 22.37 -6.81
N MET A 198 -13.06 22.05 -5.58
CA MET A 198 -13.73 20.79 -5.27
C MET A 198 -15.03 20.66 -6.07
N GLY A 199 -15.13 19.64 -6.92
CA GLY A 199 -16.28 19.45 -7.81
C GLY A 199 -16.22 20.26 -9.13
N ASP A 200 -15.20 21.04 -9.34
CA ASP A 200 -14.96 21.75 -10.60
C ASP A 200 -13.88 21.00 -11.40
N HIS A 201 -14.07 20.85 -12.71
CA HIS A 201 -13.10 20.17 -13.59
C HIS A 201 -11.98 21.08 -14.08
N ASP A 202 -11.82 22.23 -13.44
CA ASP A 202 -10.80 23.21 -13.83
C ASP A 202 -9.40 22.65 -13.52
N ARG A 203 -8.52 22.73 -14.51
CA ARG A 203 -7.17 22.16 -14.39
C ARG A 203 -6.20 23.20 -13.90
N PHE A 204 -5.52 22.91 -12.81
CA PHE A 204 -4.40 23.72 -12.35
C PHE A 204 -3.33 23.83 -13.43
N ASN A 205 -3.13 25.02 -13.95
CA ASN A 205 -2.11 25.34 -14.92
C ASN A 205 -1.34 26.58 -14.47
N PHE A 206 -0.09 26.38 -14.04
CA PHE A 206 0.74 27.45 -13.49
C PHE A 206 2.21 27.22 -13.80
N ASP A 207 2.89 28.29 -14.23
CA ASP A 207 4.35 28.37 -14.34
C ASP A 207 4.83 29.70 -13.74
N TRP A 208 5.90 29.63 -12.94
CA TRP A 208 6.52 30.79 -12.32
C TRP A 208 6.94 31.88 -13.32
N LYS A 209 7.24 31.49 -14.56
CA LYS A 209 7.64 32.39 -15.64
C LYS A 209 6.52 33.33 -16.06
N TRP A 210 5.27 32.98 -15.84
CA TRP A 210 4.13 33.82 -16.26
C TRP A 210 3.90 35.04 -15.36
N LEU A 211 4.30 34.98 -14.09
CA LEU A 211 4.04 36.08 -13.14
C LEU A 211 4.66 37.43 -13.53
N PRO A 212 5.95 37.52 -13.94
CA PRO A 212 6.53 38.80 -14.32
C PRO A 212 5.93 39.40 -15.59
N GLU A 213 5.46 38.55 -16.50
CA GLU A 213 4.95 38.99 -17.81
C GLU A 213 3.47 39.35 -17.75
N SER A 214 2.67 38.69 -16.93
CA SER A 214 1.22 38.87 -16.86
C SER A 214 0.77 39.96 -15.88
N GLY A 215 1.60 40.28 -14.89
CA GLY A 215 1.20 41.15 -13.78
C GLY A 215 0.21 40.49 -12.79
N LEU A 216 -0.07 39.18 -12.97
CA LEU A 216 -0.92 38.40 -12.10
C LEU A 216 -0.18 37.98 -10.83
N SER A 217 -0.93 37.70 -9.77
CA SER A 217 -0.43 37.10 -8.55
C SER A 217 -0.61 35.59 -8.56
N VAL A 218 0.11 34.86 -7.71
CA VAL A 218 -0.11 33.40 -7.55
C VAL A 218 -1.54 33.08 -7.12
N LYS A 219 -2.25 34.02 -6.49
CA LYS A 219 -3.62 33.84 -6.04
C LYS A 219 -4.63 33.78 -7.19
N ASP A 220 -4.30 34.43 -8.32
CA ASP A 220 -5.18 34.42 -9.51
C ASP A 220 -5.24 33.04 -10.17
N PHE A 221 -4.26 32.16 -9.90
CA PHE A 221 -4.21 30.79 -10.41
C PHE A 221 -4.85 29.76 -9.49
N ILE A 222 -5.21 30.15 -8.26
CA ILE A 222 -5.78 29.22 -7.27
C ILE A 222 -7.17 29.63 -6.77
N ALA A 223 -7.52 30.92 -6.91
CA ALA A 223 -8.79 31.42 -6.39
C ALA A 223 -9.98 30.88 -7.18
N PRO A 224 -11.08 30.51 -6.50
CA PRO A 224 -12.31 30.15 -7.18
C PRO A 224 -12.95 31.40 -7.83
N THR A 225 -13.97 31.15 -8.63
CA THR A 225 -14.74 32.25 -9.27
C THR A 225 -15.32 33.24 -8.25
N GLY A 226 -15.60 32.80 -7.04
CA GLY A 226 -16.06 33.63 -5.93
C GLY A 226 -16.34 32.83 -4.67
N PHE A 227 -16.37 33.54 -3.55
CA PHE A 227 -16.90 33.03 -2.28
C PHE A 227 -18.23 33.74 -1.99
N ALA A 228 -19.25 33.01 -1.59
CA ALA A 228 -20.50 33.55 -1.10
C ALA A 228 -20.87 32.95 0.25
N PHE A 229 -21.40 33.77 1.15
CA PHE A 229 -21.84 33.35 2.48
C PHE A 229 -23.34 33.69 2.63
N PRO A 230 -24.23 32.92 1.92
CA PRO A 230 -25.67 33.26 1.85
C PRO A 230 -26.40 33.05 3.17
N LYS A 231 -25.89 32.18 4.03
CA LYS A 231 -26.45 31.85 5.35
C LYS A 231 -25.36 31.86 6.41
N ASN A 232 -25.74 31.92 7.69
CA ASN A 232 -24.80 31.95 8.82
C ASN A 232 -23.96 30.66 8.95
N ARG A 233 -24.39 29.56 8.36
CA ARG A 233 -23.79 28.21 8.52
C ARG A 233 -23.39 27.55 7.21
N ILE A 234 -23.53 28.25 6.10
CA ILE A 234 -23.28 27.73 4.75
C ILE A 234 -22.47 28.75 3.97
N PHE A 235 -21.50 28.28 3.23
CA PHE A 235 -20.81 29.05 2.22
C PHE A 235 -20.94 28.39 0.84
N GLN A 236 -20.69 29.13 -0.20
CA GLN A 236 -20.53 28.65 -1.57
C GLN A 236 -19.14 29.00 -2.07
N MET A 237 -18.55 28.08 -2.77
CA MET A 237 -17.22 28.19 -3.36
C MET A 237 -17.30 27.62 -4.79
N GLY A 238 -17.26 28.49 -5.80
CA GLY A 238 -17.60 28.07 -7.16
C GLY A 238 -19.02 27.49 -7.23
N GLY A 239 -19.16 26.28 -7.76
CA GLY A 239 -20.43 25.54 -7.84
C GLY A 239 -20.81 24.73 -6.60
N MET A 240 -19.92 24.63 -5.59
CA MET A 240 -20.08 23.76 -4.43
C MET A 240 -20.65 24.51 -3.22
N TYR A 241 -21.54 23.84 -2.49
CA TYR A 241 -21.96 24.26 -1.16
C TYR A 241 -21.02 23.68 -0.11
N GLY A 242 -20.68 24.46 0.92
CA GLY A 242 -19.83 24.01 2.01
C GLY A 242 -20.32 24.48 3.37
N SER A 243 -19.92 23.76 4.41
CA SER A 243 -20.16 24.10 5.82
C SER A 243 -18.96 23.77 6.67
N MET A 244 -18.53 24.75 7.44
CA MET A 244 -17.46 24.58 8.44
C MET A 244 -18.06 24.25 9.80
N SER A 245 -17.51 23.22 10.42
CA SER A 245 -17.85 22.78 11.77
C SER A 245 -16.58 22.59 12.61
N TYR A 246 -16.74 22.67 13.95
CA TYR A 246 -15.69 22.31 14.89
C TYR A 246 -16.11 21.14 15.76
N LEU A 247 -15.18 20.31 16.17
CA LEU A 247 -15.41 19.21 17.08
C LEU A 247 -15.35 19.70 18.53
N GLN A 248 -16.48 19.66 19.22
CA GLN A 248 -16.57 19.88 20.66
C GLN A 248 -16.37 18.55 21.37
N ILE A 249 -15.22 18.36 21.99
CA ILE A 249 -14.88 17.15 22.73
C ILE A 249 -15.51 17.26 24.13
N THR A 250 -16.52 16.42 24.41
CA THR A 250 -17.20 16.31 25.72
C THR A 250 -16.86 15.00 26.43
N ALA A 251 -16.30 14.03 25.68
CA ALA A 251 -15.88 12.76 26.25
C ALA A 251 -14.70 12.93 27.23
N SER A 252 -14.70 12.13 28.31
CA SER A 252 -13.54 11.97 29.18
C SER A 252 -12.43 11.17 28.54
N ASP A 253 -12.81 10.13 27.80
CA ASP A 253 -11.93 9.25 27.08
C ASP A 253 -12.27 9.25 25.58
N LEU A 254 -11.27 9.39 24.74
CA LEU A 254 -11.40 9.36 23.29
C LEU A 254 -10.92 8.02 22.73
N SER A 255 -11.47 7.63 21.61
CA SER A 255 -11.01 6.47 20.82
C SER A 255 -10.18 6.94 19.63
N ASP A 256 -9.14 6.20 19.31
CA ASP A 256 -8.32 6.37 18.10
C ASP A 256 -9.10 6.13 16.80
N GLN A 257 -10.29 5.53 16.89
CA GLN A 257 -11.20 5.32 15.76
C GLN A 257 -11.95 6.60 15.34
N LEU A 258 -11.99 7.64 16.17
CA LEU A 258 -12.76 8.86 15.88
C LEU A 258 -12.28 9.55 14.61
N LEU A 259 -10.98 9.82 14.48
CA LEU A 259 -10.42 10.44 13.30
C LEU A 259 -10.60 9.56 12.07
N LYS A 260 -10.40 8.27 12.22
CA LYS A 260 -10.61 7.28 11.14
C LYS A 260 -12.02 7.34 10.60
N ASP A 261 -13.03 7.27 11.45
CA ASP A 261 -14.42 7.24 11.02
C ASP A 261 -14.79 8.52 10.24
N PHE A 262 -14.21 9.68 10.60
CA PHE A 262 -14.34 10.89 9.78
C PHE A 262 -13.66 10.71 8.41
N LEU A 263 -12.45 10.17 8.37
CA LEU A 263 -11.70 10.01 7.13
C LEU A 263 -12.27 8.90 6.22
N ASP A 264 -13.07 8.02 6.76
CA ASP A 264 -13.74 6.94 6.02
C ASP A 264 -15.11 7.34 5.45
N MET A 265 -15.57 8.57 5.67
CA MET A 265 -16.77 9.09 5.01
C MET A 265 -16.63 9.07 3.48
N GLU A 266 -17.71 8.68 2.81
CA GLU A 266 -17.79 8.59 1.34
C GLU A 266 -18.16 9.92 0.67
N SER A 267 -17.78 11.03 1.26
CA SER A 267 -18.04 12.39 0.76
C SER A 267 -16.76 13.20 0.69
N SER A 268 -16.74 14.20 -0.19
CA SER A 268 -15.67 15.18 -0.23
C SER A 268 -15.67 16.01 1.05
N GLN A 269 -14.56 15.97 1.76
CA GLN A 269 -14.39 16.69 3.03
C GLN A 269 -12.93 17.00 3.33
N ILE A 270 -12.73 17.96 4.20
CA ILE A 270 -11.42 18.29 4.76
C ILE A 270 -11.53 18.31 6.28
N VAL A 271 -10.67 17.53 6.92
CA VAL A 271 -10.48 17.57 8.37
C VAL A 271 -9.16 18.26 8.66
N THR A 272 -9.21 19.31 9.46
CA THR A 272 -8.04 20.12 9.82
C THR A 272 -7.87 20.19 11.33
N MET A 273 -6.67 19.89 11.79
CA MET A 273 -6.30 19.97 13.20
C MET A 273 -5.20 20.99 13.38
N HIS A 274 -5.51 22.13 14.00
CA HIS A 274 -4.49 23.08 14.44
C HIS A 274 -4.01 22.70 15.81
N ILE A 275 -2.72 22.50 15.96
CA ILE A 275 -2.09 22.06 17.20
C ILE A 275 -0.97 23.03 17.55
N GLN A 276 -1.03 23.56 18.76
CA GLN A 276 -0.03 24.47 19.29
C GLN A 276 0.46 23.99 20.66
N SER A 277 1.74 23.77 20.82
CA SER A 277 2.35 23.45 22.09
C SER A 277 2.32 24.66 23.02
N VAL A 278 1.96 24.45 24.27
CA VAL A 278 2.03 25.46 25.33
C VAL A 278 3.38 25.36 26.03
N ASP A 279 4.00 26.51 26.32
CA ASP A 279 5.21 26.52 27.13
C ASP A 279 5.01 25.78 28.46
N GLN A 280 5.88 24.80 28.74
CA GLN A 280 5.73 23.88 29.88
C GLN A 280 5.64 24.61 31.23
N ASN A 281 6.43 25.68 31.40
CA ASN A 281 6.41 26.45 32.65
C ASN A 281 5.09 27.22 32.80
N LYS A 282 4.58 27.77 31.68
CA LYS A 282 3.28 28.47 31.67
C LYS A 282 2.14 27.49 31.95
N ALA A 283 2.16 26.29 31.33
CA ALA A 283 1.17 25.25 31.56
C ALA A 283 1.14 24.82 33.04
N ILE A 284 2.28 24.46 33.61
CA ILE A 284 2.41 24.07 35.04
C ILE A 284 1.94 25.20 35.96
N LYS A 285 2.31 26.45 35.67
CA LYS A 285 1.90 27.59 36.47
C LYS A 285 0.38 27.81 36.42
N SER A 286 -0.22 27.67 35.23
CA SER A 286 -1.68 27.79 35.06
C SER A 286 -2.42 26.73 35.85
N ILE A 287 -1.99 25.46 35.75
CA ILE A 287 -2.66 24.36 36.49
C ILE A 287 -2.49 24.52 38.00
N LYS A 288 -1.32 24.94 38.50
CA LYS A 288 -1.13 25.23 39.90
C LYS A 288 -2.05 26.35 40.37
N HIS A 289 -2.29 27.37 39.57
CA HIS A 289 -3.25 28.44 39.86
C HIS A 289 -4.67 27.87 39.93
N THR A 290 -5.08 27.06 38.96
CA THR A 290 -6.39 26.40 38.97
C THR A 290 -6.57 25.50 40.18
N ILE A 291 -5.57 24.70 40.58
CA ILE A 291 -5.62 23.91 41.81
C ILE A 291 -5.84 24.81 43.04
N THR A 292 -5.11 25.92 43.12
CA THR A 292 -5.25 26.87 44.25
C THR A 292 -6.64 27.46 44.29
N GLU A 293 -7.23 27.82 43.16
CA GLU A 293 -8.61 28.32 43.10
C GLU A 293 -9.64 27.25 43.46
N LEU A 294 -9.47 26.01 42.99
CA LEU A 294 -10.33 24.89 43.36
C LEU A 294 -10.23 24.55 44.85
N ASP A 295 -9.02 24.52 45.41
CA ASP A 295 -8.82 24.30 46.85
C ASP A 295 -9.46 25.47 47.69
N ARG A 296 -9.38 26.71 47.20
CA ARG A 296 -10.05 27.87 47.79
C ARG A 296 -11.59 27.74 47.74
N SER A 297 -12.13 27.39 46.57
CA SER A 297 -13.56 27.15 46.40
C SER A 297 -14.06 26.00 47.30
N LYS A 298 -13.26 24.95 47.44
CA LYS A 298 -13.51 23.84 48.36
C LYS A 298 -13.62 24.32 49.81
N ILE A 299 -12.68 25.15 50.27
CA ILE A 299 -12.68 25.74 51.62
C ILE A 299 -13.91 26.63 51.82
N GLU A 300 -14.31 27.39 50.79
CA GLU A 300 -15.52 28.25 50.89
C GLU A 300 -16.80 27.41 50.98
N GLU A 301 -16.96 26.35 50.23
CA GLU A 301 -18.08 25.40 50.31
C GLU A 301 -18.10 24.66 51.66
N GLN A 302 -16.95 24.23 52.18
CA GLN A 302 -16.85 23.66 53.53
C GLN A 302 -17.29 24.64 54.59
N LYS A 303 -16.89 25.92 54.52
CA LYS A 303 -17.36 26.96 55.43
C LYS A 303 -18.87 27.20 55.33
N LYS A 304 -19.45 27.13 54.14
CA LYS A 304 -20.91 27.23 53.97
C LYS A 304 -21.64 26.02 54.57
N ALA A 305 -21.14 24.80 54.35
CA ALA A 305 -21.70 23.58 54.92
C ALA A 305 -21.76 23.66 56.47
N VAL A 306 -20.64 24.02 57.09
CA VAL A 306 -20.57 24.20 58.56
C VAL A 306 -21.57 25.26 59.07
N ARG A 307 -21.66 26.41 58.37
CA ARG A 307 -22.64 27.46 58.74
C ARG A 307 -24.08 27.02 58.57
N SER A 308 -24.34 26.08 57.73
CA SER A 308 -25.64 25.48 57.46
C SER A 308 -25.92 24.24 58.30
N GLY A 309 -25.04 23.88 59.24
CA GLY A 309 -25.19 22.73 60.15
C GLY A 309 -24.94 21.38 59.53
N TYR A 310 -24.27 21.34 58.36
CA TYR A 310 -23.87 20.11 57.66
C TYR A 310 -22.39 19.74 57.96
N ASP A 311 -22.06 18.48 57.76
CA ASP A 311 -20.70 17.98 57.93
C ASP A 311 -19.72 18.64 56.94
N MET A 312 -18.47 18.90 57.38
CA MET A 312 -17.39 19.48 56.57
C MET A 312 -17.01 18.60 55.39
N ASP A 313 -17.35 17.32 55.44
CA ASP A 313 -17.02 16.37 54.37
C ASP A 313 -18.02 16.40 53.20
N ILE A 314 -19.12 17.15 53.34
CA ILE A 314 -20.09 17.36 52.27
C ILE A 314 -19.58 18.43 51.32
N ILE A 315 -18.82 17.99 50.28
CA ILE A 315 -18.31 18.82 49.20
C ILE A 315 -19.09 18.47 47.95
N PRO A 316 -19.46 19.44 47.08
CA PRO A 316 -19.98 19.13 45.76
C PRO A 316 -19.06 18.15 45.03
N SER A 317 -19.63 17.04 44.52
CA SER A 317 -18.89 15.96 43.84
C SER A 317 -17.99 16.47 42.73
N ASP A 318 -18.47 17.48 42.00
CA ASP A 318 -17.78 18.09 40.88
C ASP A 318 -16.48 18.78 41.31
N LEU A 319 -16.49 19.50 42.41
CA LEU A 319 -15.34 20.22 42.97
C LEU A 319 -14.25 19.24 43.47
N ALA A 320 -14.69 18.12 44.06
CA ALA A 320 -13.79 17.07 44.51
C ALA A 320 -13.12 16.37 43.33
N THR A 321 -13.88 16.08 42.27
CA THR A 321 -13.40 15.43 41.03
C THR A 321 -12.45 16.36 40.30
N TYR A 322 -12.84 17.61 40.04
CA TYR A 322 -11.96 18.57 39.32
C TYR A 322 -10.63 18.82 40.05
N GLY A 323 -10.65 18.87 41.38
CA GLY A 323 -9.46 19.03 42.19
C GLY A 323 -8.51 17.82 42.09
N LYS A 324 -9.07 16.62 42.03
CA LYS A 324 -8.30 15.38 41.86
C LYS A 324 -7.71 15.31 40.46
N ASP A 325 -8.49 15.62 39.44
CA ASP A 325 -8.08 15.59 38.03
C ASP A 325 -7.01 16.64 37.74
N ALA A 326 -7.14 17.86 38.28
CA ALA A 326 -6.13 18.89 38.14
C ALA A 326 -4.80 18.51 38.81
N LYS A 327 -4.84 17.82 39.98
CA LYS A 327 -3.63 17.30 40.63
C LYS A 327 -3.01 16.13 39.87
N ALA A 328 -3.81 15.25 39.29
CA ALA A 328 -3.34 14.17 38.44
C ALA A 328 -2.64 14.73 37.17
N LEU A 329 -3.29 15.66 36.47
CA LEU A 329 -2.72 16.35 35.31
C LEU A 329 -1.40 17.06 35.63
N LEU A 330 -1.30 17.72 36.80
CA LEU A 330 -0.06 18.34 37.24
C LEU A 330 1.06 17.31 37.44
N LYS A 331 0.73 16.15 37.99
CA LYS A 331 1.68 15.05 38.18
C LYS A 331 2.15 14.48 36.84
N GLU A 332 1.26 14.28 35.90
CA GLU A 332 1.57 13.81 34.56
C GLU A 332 2.53 14.76 33.85
N LEU A 333 2.23 16.07 33.84
CA LEU A 333 3.09 17.09 33.24
C LEU A 333 4.47 17.24 33.93
N GLN A 334 4.60 16.86 35.20
CA GLN A 334 5.87 16.94 35.94
C GLN A 334 6.70 15.66 35.91
N SER A 335 6.05 14.48 35.82
CA SER A 335 6.70 13.18 36.00
C SER A 335 6.78 12.33 34.74
N GLN A 336 5.95 12.61 33.75
CA GLN A 336 5.89 11.91 32.48
C GLN A 336 6.32 12.86 31.35
N ASN A 337 6.74 12.32 30.23
CA ASN A 337 7.14 13.14 29.06
C ASN A 337 5.90 13.74 28.36
N GLU A 338 4.98 14.29 29.14
CA GLU A 338 3.73 14.89 28.69
C GLU A 338 3.90 16.40 28.53
N ARG A 339 3.34 16.95 27.45
CA ARG A 339 3.22 18.38 27.19
C ARG A 339 1.76 18.78 27.07
N MET A 340 1.48 20.06 27.19
CA MET A 340 0.15 20.59 26.96
C MET A 340 0.05 21.19 25.55
N PHE A 341 -1.00 20.84 24.86
CA PHE A 341 -1.32 21.37 23.54
C PHE A 341 -2.69 22.07 23.57
N LEU A 342 -2.84 23.05 22.69
CA LEU A 342 -4.12 23.65 22.33
C LEU A 342 -4.52 23.11 20.98
N LEU A 343 -5.67 22.45 20.92
CA LEU A 343 -6.21 21.80 19.72
C LEU A 343 -7.47 22.52 19.26
N THR A 344 -7.51 22.86 17.96
CA THR A 344 -8.74 23.18 17.23
C THR A 344 -8.95 22.12 16.17
N PHE A 345 -10.06 21.41 16.20
CA PHE A 345 -10.41 20.38 15.24
C PHE A 345 -11.57 20.90 14.38
N LEU A 346 -11.32 21.11 13.10
CA LEU A 346 -12.28 21.62 12.10
C LEU A 346 -12.65 20.54 11.11
N VAL A 347 -13.90 20.55 10.67
CA VAL A 347 -14.40 19.69 9.59
C VAL A 347 -15.12 20.57 8.58
N MET A 348 -14.64 20.52 7.33
CA MET A 348 -15.31 21.09 6.17
C MET A 348 -16.04 19.97 5.45
N ASN A 349 -17.36 20.04 5.40
CA ASN A 349 -18.18 19.20 4.56
C ASN A 349 -18.62 19.98 3.31
N THR A 350 -18.70 19.31 2.17
CA THR A 350 -19.14 19.87 0.90
C THR A 350 -20.25 19.04 0.26
N GLY A 351 -20.95 19.60 -0.70
CA GLY A 351 -21.96 18.93 -1.51
C GLY A 351 -22.30 19.76 -2.75
N GLU A 352 -22.70 19.11 -3.84
CA GLU A 352 -23.12 19.80 -5.07
C GLU A 352 -24.46 20.53 -4.87
N THR A 353 -25.26 20.04 -3.95
CA THR A 353 -26.53 20.67 -3.54
C THR A 353 -26.55 20.92 -2.03
N GLU A 354 -27.40 21.89 -1.61
CA GLU A 354 -27.60 22.15 -0.19
C GLU A 354 -28.13 20.92 0.56
N GLN A 355 -28.98 20.11 -0.07
CA GLN A 355 -29.53 18.89 0.53
C GLN A 355 -28.45 17.82 0.74
N GLU A 356 -27.55 17.65 -0.20
CA GLU A 356 -26.41 16.75 -0.07
C GLU A 356 -25.46 17.22 1.04
N LEU A 357 -25.14 18.52 1.08
CA LEU A 357 -24.36 19.10 2.16
C LEU A 357 -24.97 18.81 3.53
N GLU A 358 -26.30 18.99 3.71
CA GLU A 358 -26.98 18.71 4.96
C GLU A 358 -26.88 17.22 5.35
N THR A 359 -26.97 16.32 4.37
CA THR A 359 -26.78 14.89 4.58
C THR A 359 -25.36 14.57 5.05
N ASN A 360 -24.36 15.14 4.40
CA ASN A 360 -22.95 14.94 4.76
C ASN A 360 -22.62 15.49 6.15
N VAL A 361 -23.15 16.67 6.50
CA VAL A 361 -22.98 17.24 7.84
C VAL A 361 -23.69 16.40 8.90
N PHE A 362 -24.85 15.85 8.60
CA PHE A 362 -25.57 14.95 9.50
C PHE A 362 -24.78 13.67 9.76
N GLN A 363 -24.21 13.06 8.71
CA GLN A 363 -23.35 11.87 8.86
C GLN A 363 -22.12 12.18 9.72
N ALA A 364 -21.42 13.28 9.45
CA ALA A 364 -20.30 13.73 10.26
C ALA A 364 -20.68 13.97 11.73
N SER A 365 -21.85 14.57 11.97
CA SER A 365 -22.38 14.77 13.33
C SER A 365 -22.69 13.45 14.04
N SER A 366 -23.21 12.46 13.32
CA SER A 366 -23.49 11.13 13.86
C SER A 366 -22.21 10.40 14.28
N ILE A 367 -21.12 10.55 13.50
CA ILE A 367 -19.80 10.03 13.86
C ILE A 367 -19.32 10.66 15.17
N ALA A 368 -19.38 11.98 15.29
CA ALA A 368 -18.99 12.66 16.53
C ALA A 368 -19.79 12.15 17.75
N GLN A 369 -21.11 12.01 17.61
CA GLN A 369 -22.00 11.53 18.67
C GLN A 369 -21.68 10.09 19.11
N LYS A 370 -21.29 9.22 18.18
CA LYS A 370 -20.85 7.84 18.47
C LYS A 370 -19.70 7.82 19.51
N TYR A 371 -18.86 8.83 19.52
CA TYR A 371 -17.73 8.97 20.43
C TYR A 371 -17.95 10.00 21.55
N ASN A 372 -19.20 10.27 21.90
CA ASN A 372 -19.58 11.26 22.92
C ASN A 372 -18.98 12.66 22.68
N CYS A 373 -18.86 13.05 21.41
CA CYS A 373 -18.45 14.38 20.98
C CYS A 373 -19.59 15.05 20.22
N ASN A 374 -19.52 16.37 20.07
CA ASN A 374 -20.48 17.14 19.29
C ASN A 374 -19.79 17.85 18.14
N LEU A 375 -20.26 17.64 16.92
CA LEU A 375 -19.84 18.44 15.78
C LEU A 375 -20.75 19.67 15.67
N ARG A 376 -20.22 20.87 15.91
CA ARG A 376 -20.98 22.11 15.88
C ARG A 376 -20.56 22.97 14.70
N ARG A 377 -21.55 23.42 13.93
CA ARG A 377 -21.29 24.37 12.83
C ARG A 377 -20.82 25.71 13.39
N LEU A 378 -19.90 26.35 12.67
CA LEU A 378 -19.45 27.71 12.98
C LEU A 378 -20.53 28.71 12.55
N ASP A 379 -21.16 29.37 13.51
CA ASP A 379 -22.16 30.41 13.26
C ASP A 379 -21.46 31.73 12.95
N PHE A 380 -21.73 32.32 11.78
CA PHE A 380 -21.14 33.59 11.31
C PHE A 380 -19.61 33.61 11.19
N GLN A 381 -18.97 32.46 11.25
CA GLN A 381 -17.51 32.28 11.16
C GLN A 381 -17.11 31.31 10.03
N GLN A 382 -17.96 31.15 9.02
CA GLN A 382 -17.73 30.23 7.91
C GLN A 382 -16.50 30.61 7.09
N GLU A 383 -16.29 31.91 6.85
CA GLU A 383 -15.09 32.42 6.15
C GLU A 383 -13.82 32.14 6.94
N GLN A 384 -13.81 32.46 8.24
CA GLN A 384 -12.67 32.20 9.11
C GLN A 384 -12.36 30.70 9.21
N GLY A 385 -13.39 29.86 9.29
CA GLY A 385 -13.27 28.41 9.28
C GLY A 385 -12.65 27.91 7.98
N LEU A 386 -13.19 28.33 6.83
CA LEU A 386 -12.68 27.96 5.50
C LEU A 386 -11.20 28.36 5.33
N MET A 387 -10.85 29.59 5.69
CA MET A 387 -9.47 30.06 5.57
C MET A 387 -8.52 29.38 6.57
N SER A 388 -9.04 28.89 7.69
CA SER A 388 -8.25 28.08 8.64
C SER A 388 -7.99 26.65 8.17
N CYS A 389 -8.74 26.14 7.18
CA CYS A 389 -8.47 24.82 6.61
C CYS A 389 -7.39 24.83 5.53
N LEU A 390 -6.93 26.01 5.10
CA LEU A 390 -5.85 26.09 4.13
C LEU A 390 -4.52 25.68 4.76
N PRO A 391 -3.62 25.00 4.02
CA PRO A 391 -2.37 24.49 4.55
C PRO A 391 -1.35 25.61 4.79
N LEU A 392 -1.73 26.52 5.70
CA LEU A 392 -0.99 27.72 6.10
C LEU A 392 -0.57 27.70 7.58
N ALA A 393 -0.99 26.70 8.36
CA ALA A 393 -0.82 26.63 9.81
C ALA A 393 -1.27 27.93 10.52
N GLN A 394 -2.34 28.56 10.01
CA GLN A 394 -2.95 29.77 10.52
C GLN A 394 -4.37 29.48 11.00
N ASN A 395 -4.56 29.45 12.30
CA ASN A 395 -5.88 29.28 12.90
C ASN A 395 -6.54 30.66 13.14
N LEU A 396 -7.67 30.91 12.49
CA LEU A 396 -8.49 32.11 12.69
C LEU A 396 -9.67 31.87 13.64
N ILE A 397 -9.80 30.64 14.18
CA ILE A 397 -10.85 30.23 15.10
C ILE A 397 -10.29 30.21 16.52
N GLU A 398 -10.89 30.96 17.44
CA GLU A 398 -10.44 31.05 18.84
C GLU A 398 -10.88 29.86 19.71
N ILE A 399 -11.68 28.92 19.17
CA ILE A 399 -12.17 27.74 19.89
C ILE A 399 -11.04 26.73 20.00
N GLN A 400 -10.50 26.55 21.21
CA GLN A 400 -9.36 25.66 21.45
C GLN A 400 -9.67 24.75 22.65
N ARG A 401 -9.23 23.48 22.58
CA ARG A 401 -9.25 22.51 23.66
C ARG A 401 -7.83 22.26 24.15
N SER A 402 -7.61 22.39 25.47
CA SER A 402 -6.36 21.97 26.10
C SER A 402 -6.31 20.46 26.23
N MET A 403 -5.23 19.84 25.78
CA MET A 403 -5.02 18.39 25.80
C MET A 403 -3.56 18.07 26.12
N THR A 404 -3.31 16.92 26.75
CA THR A 404 -1.96 16.40 26.97
C THR A 404 -1.40 15.75 25.68
N THR A 405 -0.12 15.38 25.68
CA THR A 405 0.49 14.67 24.54
C THR A 405 -0.28 13.40 24.19
N SER A 406 -0.50 12.52 25.18
CA SER A 406 -1.19 11.24 24.96
C SER A 406 -2.64 11.44 24.50
N SER A 407 -3.34 12.42 25.08
CA SER A 407 -4.71 12.75 24.67
C SER A 407 -4.76 13.35 23.25
N THR A 408 -3.76 14.14 22.84
CA THR A 408 -3.67 14.67 21.48
C THR A 408 -3.28 13.58 20.49
N ALA A 409 -2.37 12.68 20.89
CA ALA A 409 -1.90 11.57 20.09
C ALA A 409 -2.97 10.53 19.76
N ILE A 410 -4.10 10.52 20.50
CA ILE A 410 -5.24 9.63 20.20
C ILE A 410 -5.80 9.87 18.79
N PHE A 411 -5.64 11.07 18.24
CA PHE A 411 -5.92 11.36 16.85
C PHE A 411 -4.76 10.84 15.97
N VAL A 412 -4.62 9.51 15.94
CA VAL A 412 -3.59 8.86 15.15
C VAL A 412 -3.85 9.14 13.68
N PRO A 413 -2.90 9.78 12.96
CA PRO A 413 -3.11 10.17 11.57
C PRO A 413 -2.99 8.99 10.60
N PHE A 414 -2.71 7.79 11.10
CA PHE A 414 -2.51 6.60 10.30
C PHE A 414 -3.74 5.73 10.35
N THR A 415 -4.32 5.45 9.19
CA THR A 415 -5.58 4.72 9.08
C THR A 415 -5.41 3.46 8.23
N THR A 416 -5.46 3.61 6.94
CA THR A 416 -5.47 2.53 5.97
C THR A 416 -4.42 2.80 4.91
N GLN A 417 -3.49 1.88 4.76
CA GLN A 417 -2.47 1.99 3.73
C GLN A 417 -3.09 1.71 2.36
N GLU A 418 -2.71 2.51 1.37
CA GLU A 418 -3.14 2.36 -0.01
C GLU A 418 -1.99 1.92 -0.89
N LEU A 419 -2.28 1.05 -1.85
CA LEU A 419 -1.34 0.60 -2.87
C LEU A 419 -1.89 0.93 -4.25
N PHE A 420 -1.79 2.19 -4.63
CA PHE A 420 -2.13 2.65 -5.96
C PHE A 420 -0.90 3.26 -6.63
N GLN A 421 -0.19 2.45 -7.40
CA GLN A 421 0.95 2.90 -8.18
C GLN A 421 0.51 3.23 -9.60
N THR A 422 0.91 4.39 -10.07
CA THR A 422 0.75 4.80 -11.46
C THR A 422 2.00 4.44 -12.25
N GLY A 423 1.85 3.92 -13.45
CA GLY A 423 2.96 3.54 -14.33
C GLY A 423 2.54 2.51 -15.37
N LYS A 424 3.36 2.37 -16.42
CA LYS A 424 3.08 1.48 -17.54
C LYS A 424 3.10 -0.02 -17.17
N GLU A 425 3.62 -0.37 -15.99
CA GLU A 425 3.84 -1.76 -15.58
C GLU A 425 3.10 -2.12 -14.28
N ALA A 426 2.26 -1.21 -13.76
CA ALA A 426 1.43 -1.49 -12.61
C ALA A 426 0.26 -2.41 -12.99
N LEU A 427 0.15 -3.53 -12.27
CA LEU A 427 -0.89 -4.54 -12.49
C LEU A 427 -1.97 -4.45 -11.42
N TYR A 428 -3.19 -4.83 -11.78
CA TYR A 428 -4.34 -4.87 -10.88
C TYR A 428 -4.34 -6.16 -10.04
N TYR A 429 -4.61 -6.02 -8.73
CA TYR A 429 -4.64 -7.13 -7.78
C TYR A 429 -5.91 -7.23 -6.93
N GLY A 430 -6.91 -6.40 -7.18
CA GLY A 430 -8.18 -6.37 -6.47
C GLY A 430 -8.50 -4.99 -5.91
N LEU A 431 -9.49 -4.93 -5.04
CA LEU A 431 -9.85 -3.77 -4.25
C LEU A 431 -9.31 -3.94 -2.83
N ASN A 432 -8.87 -2.87 -2.21
CA ASN A 432 -8.56 -2.85 -0.78
C ASN A 432 -9.85 -3.10 0.02
N ALA A 433 -9.89 -4.16 0.81
CA ALA A 433 -11.10 -4.53 1.56
C ALA A 433 -11.54 -3.48 2.61
N LEU A 434 -10.65 -2.54 2.97
CA LEU A 434 -10.93 -1.49 3.95
C LEU A 434 -11.43 -0.20 3.30
N SER A 435 -10.84 0.19 2.18
CA SER A 435 -11.12 1.47 1.51
C SER A 435 -11.88 1.32 0.21
N ASN A 436 -12.04 0.10 -0.30
CA ASN A 436 -12.58 -0.21 -1.63
C ASN A 436 -11.82 0.45 -2.81
N ASN A 437 -10.62 0.96 -2.57
CA ASN A 437 -9.79 1.52 -3.64
C ASN A 437 -9.07 0.41 -4.43
N LEU A 438 -8.79 0.69 -5.72
CA LEU A 438 -8.03 -0.23 -6.56
C LEU A 438 -6.63 -0.47 -5.99
N ILE A 439 -6.23 -1.74 -5.94
CA ILE A 439 -4.84 -2.14 -5.68
C ILE A 439 -4.13 -2.30 -7.02
N MET A 440 -3.20 -1.39 -7.30
CA MET A 440 -2.39 -1.38 -8.51
C MET A 440 -0.93 -1.32 -8.11
N VAL A 441 -0.14 -2.35 -8.42
CA VAL A 441 1.28 -2.40 -8.05
C VAL A 441 2.15 -2.95 -9.17
N ASP A 442 3.38 -2.49 -9.18
CA ASP A 442 4.45 -2.95 -10.06
C ASP A 442 5.45 -3.77 -9.25
N ARG A 443 5.46 -5.08 -9.45
CA ARG A 443 6.37 -6.00 -8.73
C ARG A 443 7.85 -5.74 -9.00
N LYS A 444 8.20 -5.16 -10.15
CA LYS A 444 9.59 -4.83 -10.50
C LYS A 444 10.19 -3.74 -9.59
N LYS A 445 9.35 -2.99 -8.87
CA LYS A 445 9.79 -1.99 -7.87
C LYS A 445 10.19 -2.59 -6.53
N LEU A 446 9.85 -3.85 -6.30
CA LEU A 446 10.25 -4.57 -5.08
C LEU A 446 11.74 -4.92 -5.12
N LYS A 447 12.34 -5.05 -3.94
CA LYS A 447 13.72 -5.55 -3.82
C LYS A 447 13.84 -6.98 -4.32
N ASN A 448 12.83 -7.81 -4.01
CA ASN A 448 12.68 -9.18 -4.46
C ASN A 448 11.32 -9.32 -5.16
N PRO A 449 11.25 -9.20 -6.50
CA PRO A 449 9.99 -9.29 -7.24
C PRO A 449 9.40 -10.71 -7.28
N ASN A 450 10.10 -11.69 -6.74
CA ASN A 450 9.64 -13.06 -6.60
C ASN A 450 8.34 -13.11 -5.80
N GLY A 451 7.45 -14.03 -6.13
CA GLY A 451 6.14 -14.08 -5.53
C GLY A 451 5.61 -15.46 -5.21
N LEU A 452 4.66 -15.48 -4.31
CA LEU A 452 3.90 -16.68 -3.92
C LEU A 452 2.41 -16.40 -4.01
N ILE A 453 1.63 -17.34 -4.54
CA ILE A 453 0.17 -17.36 -4.48
C ILE A 453 -0.24 -18.56 -3.64
N LEU A 454 -0.79 -18.28 -2.47
CA LEU A 454 -1.10 -19.29 -1.44
C LEU A 454 -2.60 -19.37 -1.21
N GLY A 455 -3.15 -20.57 -1.07
CA GLY A 455 -4.57 -20.73 -0.72
C GLY A 455 -5.08 -22.15 -0.85
N THR A 456 -6.15 -22.43 -0.15
CA THR A 456 -6.85 -23.74 -0.23
C THR A 456 -7.46 -23.98 -1.62
N PRO A 457 -7.81 -25.22 -1.96
CA PRO A 457 -8.61 -25.51 -3.15
C PRO A 457 -9.92 -24.69 -3.16
N GLY A 458 -10.29 -24.14 -4.31
CA GLY A 458 -11.49 -23.33 -4.44
C GLY A 458 -11.40 -21.89 -3.91
N SER A 459 -10.24 -21.46 -3.40
CA SER A 459 -10.05 -20.06 -2.95
C SER A 459 -9.83 -19.05 -4.07
N GLY A 460 -9.61 -19.48 -5.31
CA GLY A 460 -9.37 -18.64 -6.48
C GLY A 460 -7.89 -18.50 -6.90
N LYS A 461 -6.98 -19.38 -6.45
CA LYS A 461 -5.54 -19.31 -6.79
C LYS A 461 -5.27 -19.28 -8.29
N SER A 462 -5.74 -20.29 -9.03
CA SER A 462 -5.50 -20.39 -10.48
C SER A 462 -6.15 -19.23 -11.23
N PHE A 463 -7.31 -18.74 -10.76
CA PHE A 463 -7.94 -17.54 -11.30
C PHE A 463 -7.07 -16.30 -11.12
N SER A 464 -6.56 -16.08 -9.91
CA SER A 464 -5.69 -14.95 -9.59
C SER A 464 -4.38 -14.98 -10.40
N ALA A 465 -3.79 -16.16 -10.57
CA ALA A 465 -2.61 -16.33 -11.42
C ALA A 465 -2.91 -16.01 -12.88
N LYS A 466 -4.00 -16.53 -13.44
CA LYS A 466 -4.44 -16.26 -14.81
C LYS A 466 -4.74 -14.78 -15.04
N ARG A 467 -5.36 -14.11 -14.05
CA ARG A 467 -5.60 -12.68 -14.10
C ARG A 467 -4.29 -11.89 -14.16
N GLU A 468 -3.31 -12.23 -13.33
CA GLU A 468 -1.99 -11.58 -13.36
C GLU A 468 -1.28 -11.83 -14.69
N ILE A 469 -1.32 -13.07 -15.22
CA ILE A 469 -0.76 -13.44 -16.53
C ILE A 469 -1.41 -12.61 -17.64
N ALA A 470 -2.74 -12.54 -17.70
CA ALA A 470 -3.47 -11.76 -18.68
C ALA A 470 -3.09 -10.27 -18.61
N ASN A 471 -3.08 -9.73 -17.41
CA ASN A 471 -2.75 -8.32 -17.19
C ASN A 471 -1.29 -8.02 -17.57
N ALA A 472 -0.34 -8.86 -17.15
CA ALA A 472 1.08 -8.72 -17.53
C ALA A 472 1.27 -8.78 -19.04
N PHE A 473 0.61 -9.72 -19.72
CA PHE A 473 0.68 -9.83 -21.18
C PHE A 473 0.11 -8.60 -21.90
N LEU A 474 -1.01 -8.03 -21.43
CA LEU A 474 -1.65 -6.88 -22.05
C LEU A 474 -0.92 -5.55 -21.80
N VAL A 475 -0.23 -5.43 -20.66
CA VAL A 475 0.33 -4.15 -20.16
C VAL A 475 1.83 -4.05 -20.41
N THR A 476 2.57 -5.15 -20.24
CA THR A 476 4.03 -5.17 -20.32
C THR A 476 4.53 -5.84 -21.60
N ASP A 477 5.84 -5.77 -21.85
CA ASP A 477 6.51 -6.52 -22.92
C ASP A 477 7.21 -7.78 -22.41
N ASP A 478 6.98 -8.17 -21.17
CA ASP A 478 7.61 -9.32 -20.52
C ASP A 478 7.27 -10.63 -21.23
N ASP A 479 8.21 -11.57 -21.26
CA ASP A 479 7.88 -12.96 -21.56
C ASP A 479 7.15 -13.60 -20.37
N VAL A 480 6.19 -14.43 -20.66
CA VAL A 480 5.41 -15.15 -19.67
C VAL A 480 5.50 -16.65 -19.93
N ILE A 481 5.96 -17.38 -18.94
CA ILE A 481 6.12 -18.84 -19.02
C ILE A 481 5.34 -19.47 -17.87
N VAL A 482 4.56 -20.49 -18.17
CA VAL A 482 3.73 -21.23 -17.22
C VAL A 482 4.14 -22.70 -17.20
N CYS A 483 4.37 -23.25 -16.02
CA CYS A 483 4.43 -24.68 -15.77
C CYS A 483 3.08 -25.15 -15.25
N ASP A 484 2.37 -25.96 -16.03
CA ASP A 484 0.98 -26.32 -15.81
C ASP A 484 0.82 -27.85 -15.59
N PRO A 485 0.87 -28.32 -14.34
CA PRO A 485 0.70 -29.75 -14.05
C PRO A 485 -0.76 -30.25 -14.07
N GLU A 486 -1.74 -29.36 -14.22
CA GLU A 486 -3.17 -29.71 -14.20
C GLU A 486 -3.91 -29.33 -15.50
N ALA A 487 -3.23 -28.75 -16.48
CA ALA A 487 -3.77 -28.26 -17.77
C ALA A 487 -4.92 -27.24 -17.60
N GLU A 488 -4.72 -26.29 -16.68
CA GLU A 488 -5.70 -25.27 -16.40
C GLU A 488 -5.51 -23.99 -17.24
N TYR A 489 -4.31 -23.75 -17.79
CA TYR A 489 -3.93 -22.48 -18.44
C TYR A 489 -4.10 -22.50 -19.95
N THR A 490 -4.39 -23.63 -20.57
CA THR A 490 -4.48 -23.82 -22.03
C THR A 490 -5.42 -22.83 -22.71
N ALA A 491 -6.63 -22.63 -22.18
CA ALA A 491 -7.60 -21.72 -22.77
C ALA A 491 -7.12 -20.25 -22.78
N LEU A 492 -6.49 -19.81 -21.70
CA LEU A 492 -5.91 -18.47 -21.58
C LEU A 492 -4.78 -18.28 -22.59
N VAL A 493 -3.86 -19.26 -22.69
CA VAL A 493 -2.70 -19.20 -23.57
C VAL A 493 -3.14 -19.17 -25.04
N GLN A 494 -4.11 -19.97 -25.42
CA GLN A 494 -4.69 -19.96 -26.76
C GLN A 494 -5.36 -18.64 -27.10
N LYS A 495 -6.10 -18.01 -26.15
CA LYS A 495 -6.71 -16.68 -26.37
C LYS A 495 -5.70 -15.60 -26.70
N PHE A 496 -4.53 -15.68 -26.10
CA PHE A 496 -3.42 -14.75 -26.35
C PHE A 496 -2.43 -15.25 -27.43
N GLU A 497 -2.82 -16.23 -28.24
CA GLU A 497 -2.01 -16.81 -29.31
C GLU A 497 -0.61 -17.27 -28.81
N GLY A 498 -0.56 -17.67 -27.55
CA GLY A 498 0.59 -18.26 -26.92
C GLY A 498 0.80 -19.70 -27.38
N GLN A 499 1.91 -20.26 -27.01
CA GLN A 499 2.27 -21.64 -27.35
C GLN A 499 2.02 -22.59 -26.17
N VAL A 500 1.26 -23.64 -26.39
CA VAL A 500 1.12 -24.74 -25.44
C VAL A 500 2.00 -25.88 -25.90
N ILE A 501 2.97 -26.27 -25.06
CA ILE A 501 3.88 -27.38 -25.30
C ILE A 501 3.42 -28.54 -24.41
N LYS A 502 2.90 -29.57 -25.02
CA LYS A 502 2.39 -30.74 -24.30
C LYS A 502 3.50 -31.78 -24.12
N ILE A 503 3.92 -31.98 -22.88
CA ILE A 503 4.92 -32.98 -22.51
C ILE A 503 4.17 -34.20 -21.96
N SER A 504 4.12 -35.26 -22.74
CA SER A 504 3.43 -36.50 -22.36
C SER A 504 4.05 -37.71 -23.06
N PRO A 505 3.87 -38.94 -22.55
CA PRO A 505 4.39 -40.15 -23.21
C PRO A 505 3.84 -40.36 -24.63
N SER A 506 2.71 -39.76 -24.96
CA SER A 506 2.08 -39.86 -26.31
C SER A 506 2.40 -38.66 -27.19
N SER A 507 3.11 -37.65 -26.70
CA SER A 507 3.45 -36.43 -27.43
C SER A 507 4.64 -36.69 -28.37
N THR A 508 4.65 -35.97 -29.50
CA THR A 508 5.81 -35.86 -30.39
C THR A 508 6.64 -34.61 -30.10
N GLN A 509 6.31 -33.85 -29.06
CA GLN A 509 7.03 -32.69 -28.62
C GLN A 509 8.01 -33.09 -27.51
N TYR A 510 9.27 -32.79 -27.72
CA TYR A 510 10.36 -33.19 -26.82
C TYR A 510 11.14 -31.98 -26.35
N ILE A 511 11.60 -32.05 -25.12
CA ILE A 511 12.51 -31.09 -24.48
C ILE A 511 13.69 -31.86 -23.93
N ASN A 512 14.88 -31.47 -24.32
CA ASN A 512 16.13 -32.07 -23.88
C ASN A 512 16.54 -31.48 -22.52
N PRO A 513 16.61 -32.23 -21.45
CA PRO A 513 17.10 -31.72 -20.17
C PRO A 513 18.59 -31.33 -20.19
N MET A 514 19.30 -31.77 -21.21
CA MET A 514 20.72 -31.44 -21.34
C MET A 514 20.96 -30.14 -22.11
N ASP A 515 19.92 -29.43 -22.59
CA ASP A 515 20.10 -28.17 -23.32
C ASP A 515 20.78 -27.11 -22.44
N ILE A 516 21.74 -26.40 -23.03
CA ILE A 516 22.47 -25.28 -22.45
C ILE A 516 22.67 -24.20 -23.50
N ASN A 517 22.67 -22.95 -23.12
CA ASN A 517 22.99 -21.83 -24.01
C ASN A 517 24.29 -21.13 -23.58
N ALA A 518 24.92 -20.38 -24.52
CA ALA A 518 26.18 -19.70 -24.27
C ALA A 518 26.13 -18.63 -23.18
N ASN A 519 24.94 -18.14 -22.84
CA ASN A 519 24.70 -17.10 -21.85
C ASN A 519 24.17 -17.67 -20.51
N TYR A 520 24.27 -18.97 -20.32
CA TYR A 520 23.68 -19.66 -19.16
C TYR A 520 24.26 -19.20 -17.81
N SER A 521 25.49 -18.70 -17.80
CA SER A 521 26.15 -18.06 -16.67
C SER A 521 27.19 -17.04 -17.13
N GLU A 522 27.26 -15.88 -16.50
CA GLU A 522 28.29 -14.87 -16.74
C GLU A 522 29.46 -14.95 -15.73
N GLU A 523 29.16 -15.28 -14.48
CA GLU A 523 30.15 -15.29 -13.38
C GLU A 523 30.64 -16.70 -13.06
N ASP A 524 29.80 -17.71 -13.30
CA ASP A 524 30.10 -19.11 -13.02
C ASP A 524 30.35 -19.86 -14.32
N ASN A 525 31.09 -20.94 -14.25
CA ASN A 525 31.23 -21.89 -15.37
C ASN A 525 29.82 -22.42 -15.75
N PRO A 526 29.34 -22.25 -16.99
CA PRO A 526 28.04 -22.74 -17.44
C PRO A 526 27.82 -24.24 -17.14
N ILE A 527 28.86 -25.02 -17.18
CA ILE A 527 28.83 -26.45 -16.88
C ILE A 527 28.52 -26.69 -15.40
N ALA A 528 29.05 -25.89 -14.47
CA ALA A 528 28.85 -26.11 -13.05
C ALA A 528 27.36 -25.98 -12.68
N LEU A 529 26.70 -24.92 -13.19
CA LEU A 529 25.27 -24.73 -12.96
C LEU A 529 24.44 -25.83 -13.62
N LYS A 530 24.83 -26.28 -14.82
CA LYS A 530 24.18 -27.40 -15.49
C LYS A 530 24.43 -28.73 -14.77
N ALA A 531 25.59 -28.94 -14.19
CA ALA A 531 25.88 -30.10 -13.36
C ALA A 531 24.99 -30.15 -12.11
N ASP A 532 24.77 -29.02 -11.43
CA ASP A 532 23.83 -28.93 -10.31
C ASP A 532 22.39 -29.32 -10.70
N PHE A 533 21.95 -28.86 -11.89
CA PHE A 533 20.66 -29.27 -12.42
C PHE A 533 20.62 -30.79 -12.68
N ILE A 534 21.67 -31.37 -13.31
CA ILE A 534 21.72 -32.80 -13.62
C ILE A 534 21.84 -33.63 -12.36
N LEU A 535 22.54 -33.16 -11.33
CA LEU A 535 22.56 -33.79 -10.01
C LEU A 535 21.17 -33.85 -9.42
N SER A 536 20.40 -32.76 -9.49
CA SER A 536 19.02 -32.71 -9.03
C SER A 536 18.10 -33.66 -9.82
N LEU A 537 18.33 -33.76 -11.14
CA LEU A 537 17.61 -34.69 -12.01
C LEU A 537 17.91 -36.13 -11.64
N CYS A 538 19.19 -36.48 -11.47
CA CYS A 538 19.62 -37.83 -11.08
C CYS A 538 19.09 -38.20 -9.68
N GLU A 539 19.03 -37.26 -8.74
CA GLU A 539 18.44 -37.49 -7.42
C GLU A 539 16.96 -37.90 -7.50
N LEU A 540 16.18 -37.20 -8.34
CA LEU A 540 14.77 -37.55 -8.58
C LEU A 540 14.61 -38.93 -9.27
N ILE A 541 15.59 -39.34 -10.06
CA ILE A 541 15.59 -40.62 -10.80
C ILE A 541 15.99 -41.76 -9.90
N VAL A 542 17.03 -41.61 -9.05
CA VAL A 542 17.51 -42.60 -8.12
C VAL A 542 16.52 -42.84 -6.99
N ASP A 543 15.73 -41.86 -6.60
CA ASP A 543 14.61 -41.87 -5.65
C ASP A 543 14.92 -42.62 -4.32
N GLY A 544 16.06 -42.33 -3.73
CA GLY A 544 16.49 -42.92 -2.44
C GLY A 544 16.17 -42.01 -1.26
N LYS A 545 15.83 -42.61 -0.07
CA LYS A 545 15.56 -41.81 1.16
C LYS A 545 16.75 -40.97 1.62
N GLU A 546 17.94 -41.32 1.23
CA GLU A 546 19.20 -40.67 1.63
C GLU A 546 19.75 -39.74 0.50
N GLY A 547 19.02 -39.59 -0.60
CA GLY A 547 19.48 -38.86 -1.78
C GLY A 547 20.73 -39.49 -2.45
N LEU A 548 21.38 -38.74 -3.34
CA LEU A 548 22.63 -39.16 -3.97
C LEU A 548 23.78 -39.17 -2.97
N GLN A 549 24.53 -40.26 -2.95
CA GLN A 549 25.72 -40.40 -2.14
C GLN A 549 26.89 -39.50 -2.68
N PRO A 550 27.85 -39.09 -1.83
CA PRO A 550 28.94 -38.19 -2.25
C PRO A 550 29.75 -38.73 -3.45
N VAL A 551 29.94 -40.03 -3.53
CA VAL A 551 30.66 -40.67 -4.65
C VAL A 551 29.83 -40.59 -5.92
N GLU A 552 28.53 -40.82 -5.85
CA GLU A 552 27.59 -40.70 -6.97
C GLU A 552 27.60 -39.26 -7.52
N LYS A 553 27.52 -38.24 -6.64
CA LYS A 553 27.60 -36.81 -7.05
C LYS A 553 28.89 -36.51 -7.80
N THR A 554 30.03 -36.99 -7.29
CA THR A 554 31.34 -36.78 -7.93
C THR A 554 31.43 -37.43 -9.29
N VAL A 555 30.90 -38.63 -9.45
CA VAL A 555 30.93 -39.36 -10.73
C VAL A 555 30.00 -38.71 -11.75
N ILE A 556 28.79 -38.32 -11.33
CA ILE A 556 27.86 -37.59 -12.20
C ILE A 556 28.50 -36.30 -12.70
N ASP A 557 29.05 -35.48 -11.80
CA ASP A 557 29.72 -34.21 -12.17
C ASP A 557 30.86 -34.44 -13.19
N ARG A 558 31.72 -35.41 -12.95
CA ARG A 558 32.79 -35.81 -13.86
C ARG A 558 32.24 -36.17 -15.26
N CYS A 559 31.21 -37.00 -15.32
CA CYS A 559 30.60 -37.42 -16.59
C CYS A 559 29.96 -36.22 -17.32
N VAL A 560 29.28 -35.32 -16.59
CA VAL A 560 28.71 -34.10 -17.17
C VAL A 560 29.78 -33.25 -17.82
N HIS A 561 30.88 -32.99 -17.14
CA HIS A 561 31.98 -32.23 -17.72
C HIS A 561 32.53 -32.90 -18.99
N GLN A 562 32.63 -34.21 -19.03
CA GLN A 562 33.12 -34.96 -20.16
C GLN A 562 32.20 -34.88 -21.39
N ILE A 563 30.87 -35.06 -21.23
CA ILE A 563 29.94 -35.11 -22.37
C ILE A 563 29.73 -33.75 -23.03
N TYR A 564 29.94 -32.65 -22.31
CA TYR A 564 29.78 -31.30 -22.86
C TYR A 564 31.04 -30.80 -23.62
N GLN A 565 32.21 -31.47 -23.53
CA GLN A 565 33.42 -31.02 -24.17
C GLN A 565 33.24 -30.79 -25.68
N THR A 566 32.66 -31.76 -26.40
CA THR A 566 32.41 -31.68 -27.83
C THR A 566 31.51 -30.49 -28.19
N TYR A 567 30.50 -30.23 -27.40
CA TYR A 567 29.59 -29.10 -27.63
C TYR A 567 30.30 -27.75 -27.44
N PHE A 568 31.15 -27.61 -26.43
CA PHE A 568 31.86 -26.35 -26.21
C PHE A 568 32.99 -26.12 -27.21
N GLU A 569 33.57 -27.18 -27.76
CA GLU A 569 34.52 -27.06 -28.86
C GLU A 569 33.84 -26.66 -30.17
N HIS A 570 32.66 -27.24 -30.43
CA HIS A 570 31.87 -26.99 -31.62
C HIS A 570 30.39 -26.80 -31.25
N PRO A 571 29.92 -25.57 -30.90
CA PRO A 571 28.58 -25.33 -30.40
C PRO A 571 27.50 -25.34 -31.49
N VAL A 572 27.20 -26.54 -31.98
CA VAL A 572 26.13 -26.80 -32.96
C VAL A 572 25.06 -27.71 -32.28
N PRO A 573 23.79 -27.60 -32.67
CA PRO A 573 22.70 -28.38 -32.07
C PRO A 573 22.94 -29.91 -32.11
N GLU A 574 23.64 -30.40 -33.14
CA GLU A 574 23.93 -31.79 -33.29
C GLU A 574 24.91 -32.33 -32.24
N ASN A 575 25.76 -31.46 -31.67
CA ASN A 575 26.70 -31.80 -30.61
C ASN A 575 26.15 -31.66 -29.22
N MET A 576 24.91 -31.16 -29.07
CA MET A 576 24.25 -31.04 -27.77
C MET A 576 24.03 -32.43 -27.18
N PRO A 577 24.54 -32.76 -25.97
CA PRO A 577 24.32 -34.08 -25.36
C PRO A 577 22.84 -34.33 -25.07
N VAL A 578 22.49 -35.60 -25.00
CA VAL A 578 21.19 -36.11 -24.55
C VAL A 578 21.39 -37.03 -23.34
N LEU A 579 20.35 -37.49 -22.68
CA LEU A 579 20.48 -38.39 -21.53
C LEU A 579 21.21 -39.69 -21.84
N GLN A 580 21.12 -40.19 -23.08
CA GLN A 580 21.89 -41.31 -23.58
C GLN A 580 23.39 -41.10 -23.38
N ASP A 581 23.91 -39.92 -23.69
CA ASP A 581 25.36 -39.62 -23.60
C ASP A 581 25.81 -39.70 -22.11
N LEU A 582 24.99 -39.19 -21.18
CA LEU A 582 25.27 -39.31 -19.75
C LEU A 582 25.25 -40.78 -19.29
N TYR A 583 24.23 -41.52 -19.69
CA TYR A 583 24.11 -42.95 -19.39
C TYR A 583 25.33 -43.75 -19.84
N GLU A 584 25.78 -43.54 -21.11
CA GLU A 584 26.96 -44.20 -21.64
C GLU A 584 28.25 -43.74 -20.95
N ALA A 585 28.36 -42.48 -20.57
CA ALA A 585 29.52 -41.98 -19.84
C ALA A 585 29.62 -42.61 -18.43
N LEU A 586 28.49 -42.80 -17.76
CA LEU A 586 28.42 -43.46 -16.46
C LEU A 586 28.79 -44.95 -16.58
N LEU A 587 28.32 -45.64 -17.59
CA LEU A 587 28.68 -47.08 -17.81
C LEU A 587 30.17 -47.30 -18.10
N ARG A 588 30.90 -46.25 -18.58
CA ARG A 588 32.35 -46.31 -18.85
C ARG A 588 33.20 -46.10 -17.59
N GLN A 589 32.60 -45.74 -16.46
CA GLN A 589 33.33 -45.57 -15.20
C GLN A 589 33.49 -46.90 -14.49
N ASP A 590 34.57 -47.04 -13.75
CA ASP A 590 34.88 -48.29 -13.03
C ASP A 590 34.16 -48.39 -11.68
N GLU A 591 33.60 -47.28 -11.17
CA GLU A 591 32.97 -47.23 -9.86
C GLU A 591 31.58 -47.87 -9.87
N LYS A 592 31.27 -48.67 -8.84
CA LYS A 592 29.97 -49.30 -8.66
C LYS A 592 28.81 -48.31 -8.54
N GLU A 593 29.10 -47.18 -7.94
CA GLU A 593 28.16 -46.08 -7.74
C GLU A 593 27.77 -45.48 -9.09
N ALA A 594 28.67 -45.40 -10.09
CA ALA A 594 28.36 -44.98 -11.46
C ALA A 594 27.39 -45.95 -12.13
N HIS A 595 27.63 -47.24 -12.00
CA HIS A 595 26.75 -48.27 -12.51
C HIS A 595 25.39 -48.30 -11.81
N HIS A 596 25.32 -47.96 -10.51
CA HIS A 596 24.06 -47.80 -9.79
C HIS A 596 23.21 -46.70 -10.38
N VAL A 597 23.78 -45.51 -10.57
CA VAL A 597 23.10 -44.37 -11.21
C VAL A 597 22.71 -44.67 -12.65
N ALA A 598 23.61 -45.31 -13.42
CA ALA A 598 23.30 -45.73 -14.79
C ALA A 598 22.12 -46.67 -14.84
N THR A 599 22.06 -47.66 -13.95
CA THR A 599 20.94 -48.61 -13.88
C THR A 599 19.63 -47.90 -13.56
N ALA A 600 19.63 -46.89 -12.67
CA ALA A 600 18.46 -46.08 -12.38
C ALA A 600 18.04 -45.21 -13.59
N LEU A 601 18.98 -44.73 -14.38
CA LEU A 601 18.73 -43.94 -15.61
C LEU A 601 18.20 -44.82 -16.76
N GLU A 602 18.46 -46.10 -16.79
CA GLU A 602 18.16 -46.97 -17.93
C GLU A 602 16.71 -46.91 -18.39
N ILE A 603 15.74 -46.88 -17.44
CA ILE A 603 14.32 -46.77 -17.78
C ILE A 603 13.95 -45.45 -18.47
N TYR A 604 14.71 -44.40 -18.24
CA TYR A 604 14.52 -43.07 -18.86
C TYR A 604 15.31 -42.88 -20.16
N VAL A 605 16.19 -43.79 -20.49
CA VAL A 605 17.04 -43.72 -21.68
C VAL A 605 16.60 -44.75 -22.71
N THR A 606 16.64 -46.01 -22.37
CA THR A 606 16.31 -47.15 -23.27
C THR A 606 14.96 -47.77 -22.93
N GLY A 607 14.40 -47.49 -21.76
CA GLY A 607 13.15 -48.06 -21.26
C GLY A 607 11.91 -47.27 -21.70
N SER A 608 10.79 -47.58 -21.01
CA SER A 608 9.45 -47.06 -21.34
C SER A 608 9.21 -45.57 -20.98
N LEU A 609 10.13 -44.97 -20.25
CA LEU A 609 10.03 -43.56 -19.79
C LEU A 609 11.03 -42.64 -20.50
N ASN A 610 11.42 -42.96 -21.74
CA ASN A 610 12.47 -42.26 -22.49
C ASN A 610 12.09 -40.91 -23.09
N LEU A 611 11.01 -40.30 -22.61
CA LEU A 611 10.46 -39.03 -23.05
C LEU A 611 11.51 -37.88 -23.07
N PHE A 612 12.40 -37.87 -22.12
CA PHE A 612 13.44 -36.84 -21.96
C PHE A 612 14.77 -37.22 -22.61
N ASN A 613 14.84 -38.35 -23.35
CA ASN A 613 16.02 -38.77 -24.06
C ASN A 613 15.96 -38.40 -25.55
N HIS A 614 15.46 -37.21 -25.87
CA HIS A 614 15.34 -36.70 -27.23
C HIS A 614 15.86 -35.27 -27.30
N ARG A 615 16.34 -34.87 -28.49
CA ARG A 615 16.68 -33.47 -28.75
C ARG A 615 15.43 -32.61 -28.75
N THR A 616 15.56 -31.37 -28.30
CA THR A 616 14.44 -30.42 -28.32
C THR A 616 13.99 -30.15 -29.74
N ASN A 617 12.71 -30.36 -30.02
CA ASN A 617 12.11 -30.18 -31.33
C ASN A 617 10.95 -29.16 -31.33
N VAL A 618 10.80 -28.40 -30.27
CA VAL A 618 9.77 -27.38 -30.10
C VAL A 618 10.40 -25.98 -30.17
N ASP A 619 9.70 -25.05 -30.82
CA ASP A 619 10.08 -23.65 -30.79
C ASP A 619 9.49 -22.97 -29.52
N ILE A 620 10.38 -22.52 -28.65
CA ILE A 620 9.99 -21.88 -27.37
C ILE A 620 10.08 -20.35 -27.44
N ASN A 621 10.14 -19.75 -28.64
CA ASN A 621 10.37 -18.31 -28.80
C ASN A 621 9.11 -17.44 -28.63
N ASN A 622 7.90 -18.05 -28.48
CA ASN A 622 6.70 -17.29 -28.23
C ASN A 622 6.81 -16.49 -26.90
N ARG A 623 6.18 -15.33 -26.87
CA ARG A 623 6.15 -14.46 -25.68
C ARG A 623 5.36 -15.09 -24.52
N LEU A 624 4.34 -15.90 -24.83
CA LEU A 624 3.54 -16.63 -23.83
C LEU A 624 3.66 -18.12 -24.12
N VAL A 625 4.33 -18.86 -23.23
CA VAL A 625 4.54 -20.31 -23.34
C VAL A 625 3.97 -21.02 -22.13
N CYS A 626 3.19 -22.07 -22.36
CA CYS A 626 2.69 -22.95 -21.33
C CYS A 626 3.21 -24.38 -21.55
N TYR A 627 3.86 -24.93 -20.55
CA TYR A 627 4.26 -26.33 -20.53
C TYR A 627 3.17 -27.15 -19.83
N ASP A 628 2.33 -27.81 -20.61
CA ASP A 628 1.32 -28.75 -20.11
C ASP A 628 1.99 -30.11 -19.82
N ILE A 629 2.10 -30.43 -18.54
CA ILE A 629 2.68 -31.67 -18.02
C ILE A 629 1.67 -32.56 -17.29
N LYS A 630 0.37 -32.35 -17.51
CA LYS A 630 -0.73 -33.08 -16.82
C LYS A 630 -0.66 -34.58 -17.02
N GLU A 631 -0.38 -35.05 -18.26
CA GLU A 631 -0.35 -36.45 -18.61
C GLU A 631 0.91 -37.19 -18.15
N LEU A 632 1.86 -36.48 -17.54
CA LEU A 632 3.00 -37.13 -16.91
C LEU A 632 2.53 -37.86 -15.65
N GLY A 633 2.87 -39.12 -15.54
CA GLY A 633 2.67 -39.89 -14.31
C GLY A 633 3.38 -39.25 -13.12
N LYS A 634 2.96 -39.61 -11.93
CA LYS A 634 3.38 -38.97 -10.66
C LYS A 634 4.89 -38.77 -10.51
N GLN A 635 5.68 -39.76 -11.01
CA GLN A 635 7.15 -39.73 -10.95
C GLN A 635 7.73 -38.81 -12.03
N LEU A 636 7.25 -38.89 -13.27
CA LEU A 636 7.69 -38.02 -14.37
C LEU A 636 7.26 -36.56 -14.19
N LYS A 637 6.18 -36.30 -13.45
CA LYS A 637 5.69 -34.92 -13.20
C LYS A 637 6.75 -34.06 -12.50
N LYS A 638 7.40 -34.59 -11.46
CA LYS A 638 8.48 -33.88 -10.75
C LYS A 638 9.68 -33.61 -11.69
N ILE A 639 10.07 -34.61 -12.47
CA ILE A 639 11.14 -34.48 -13.46
C ILE A 639 10.74 -33.41 -14.50
N GLY A 640 9.51 -33.46 -15.02
CA GLY A 640 9.01 -32.49 -15.97
C GLY A 640 9.03 -31.07 -15.44
N MET A 641 8.62 -30.86 -14.18
CA MET A 641 8.70 -29.54 -13.55
C MET A 641 10.14 -29.03 -13.42
N LEU A 642 11.07 -29.90 -13.03
CA LEU A 642 12.49 -29.57 -12.91
C LEU A 642 13.09 -29.20 -14.28
N VAL A 643 12.77 -29.97 -15.34
CA VAL A 643 13.20 -29.68 -16.71
C VAL A 643 12.64 -28.35 -17.21
N VAL A 644 11.35 -28.08 -16.97
CA VAL A 644 10.75 -26.78 -17.31
C VAL A 644 11.44 -25.64 -16.58
N GLN A 645 11.79 -25.80 -15.31
CA GLN A 645 12.49 -24.76 -14.54
C GLN A 645 13.86 -24.43 -15.14
N ASP A 646 14.59 -25.45 -15.61
CA ASP A 646 15.88 -25.26 -16.27
C ASP A 646 15.72 -24.56 -17.64
N GLN A 647 14.70 -24.92 -18.43
CA GLN A 647 14.38 -24.24 -19.69
C GLN A 647 14.01 -22.76 -19.48
N VAL A 648 13.26 -22.47 -18.41
CA VAL A 648 12.93 -21.09 -18.01
C VAL A 648 14.20 -20.32 -17.67
N TRP A 649 15.14 -20.94 -16.95
CA TRP A 649 16.43 -20.34 -16.68
C TRP A 649 17.17 -19.94 -17.97
N GLY A 650 17.22 -20.84 -18.94
CA GLY A 650 17.77 -20.54 -20.27
C GLY A 650 17.10 -19.34 -20.94
N ARG A 651 15.77 -19.19 -20.80
CA ARG A 651 15.03 -18.04 -21.34
C ARG A 651 15.34 -16.74 -20.59
N VAL A 652 15.41 -16.78 -19.26
CA VAL A 652 15.78 -15.62 -18.42
C VAL A 652 17.15 -15.10 -18.81
N THR A 653 18.13 -15.97 -18.99
CA THR A 653 19.49 -15.59 -19.37
C THR A 653 19.56 -14.97 -20.77
N ALA A 654 18.77 -15.48 -21.71
CA ALA A 654 18.66 -14.90 -23.06
C ALA A 654 17.98 -13.52 -23.05
N ASN A 655 16.89 -13.37 -22.29
CA ASN A 655 16.13 -12.13 -22.21
C ASN A 655 16.88 -11.02 -21.47
N ARG A 656 17.73 -11.34 -20.51
CA ARG A 656 18.58 -10.37 -19.82
C ARG A 656 19.39 -9.53 -20.80
N ASN A 657 20.02 -10.16 -21.78
CA ASN A 657 20.83 -9.48 -22.79
C ASN A 657 19.98 -8.56 -23.70
N ALA A 658 18.68 -8.87 -23.84
CA ALA A 658 17.72 -8.04 -24.56
C ALA A 658 17.07 -6.94 -23.66
N GLY A 659 17.43 -6.87 -22.38
CA GLY A 659 16.81 -5.95 -21.41
C GLY A 659 15.34 -6.24 -21.13
N LYS A 660 14.90 -7.49 -21.29
CA LYS A 660 13.51 -7.94 -21.19
C LYS A 660 13.33 -8.81 -19.94
N ALA A 661 12.27 -8.59 -19.17
CA ALA A 661 11.96 -9.43 -18.04
C ALA A 661 11.23 -10.72 -18.46
N THR A 662 11.35 -11.76 -17.61
CA THR A 662 10.67 -13.05 -17.79
C THR A 662 9.86 -13.37 -16.55
N ARG A 663 8.54 -13.48 -16.68
CA ARG A 663 7.64 -13.93 -15.62
C ARG A 663 7.45 -15.42 -15.73
N TYR A 664 7.68 -16.13 -14.62
CA TYR A 664 7.54 -17.56 -14.56
C TYR A 664 6.53 -17.96 -13.49
N TYR A 665 5.48 -18.62 -13.91
CA TYR A 665 4.42 -19.12 -13.02
C TYR A 665 4.53 -20.65 -12.91
N MET A 666 4.67 -21.14 -11.70
CA MET A 666 4.83 -22.56 -11.41
C MET A 666 3.68 -23.01 -10.52
N ASP A 667 2.74 -23.74 -11.12
CA ASP A 667 1.63 -24.31 -10.33
C ASP A 667 2.09 -25.59 -9.62
N GLU A 668 1.45 -25.91 -8.51
CA GLU A 668 1.79 -27.00 -7.59
C GLU A 668 3.29 -27.00 -7.17
N PHE A 669 3.82 -25.80 -6.91
CA PHE A 669 5.25 -25.58 -6.63
C PHE A 669 5.81 -26.46 -5.51
N HIS A 670 4.99 -26.84 -4.52
CA HIS A 670 5.39 -27.70 -3.42
C HIS A 670 5.95 -29.07 -3.85
N LEU A 671 5.64 -29.51 -5.06
CA LEU A 671 6.14 -30.79 -5.58
C LEU A 671 7.66 -30.82 -5.77
N LEU A 672 8.27 -29.66 -6.09
CA LEU A 672 9.73 -29.52 -6.25
C LEU A 672 10.46 -29.34 -4.91
N LEU A 673 9.76 -29.07 -3.83
CA LEU A 673 10.37 -28.71 -2.54
C LEU A 673 10.39 -29.88 -1.55
N LYS A 674 9.99 -31.09 -1.98
CA LYS A 674 9.93 -32.28 -1.11
C LYS A 674 11.29 -32.97 -0.95
N GLU A 675 12.11 -32.98 -1.98
CA GLU A 675 13.45 -33.54 -1.99
C GLU A 675 14.50 -32.47 -1.78
N GLU A 676 15.50 -32.75 -0.94
CA GLU A 676 16.49 -31.78 -0.47
C GLU A 676 17.28 -31.14 -1.62
N GLN A 677 17.81 -31.92 -2.55
CA GLN A 677 18.62 -31.41 -3.66
C GLN A 677 17.78 -30.57 -4.64
N THR A 678 16.58 -31.03 -4.95
CA THR A 678 15.65 -30.32 -5.84
C THR A 678 15.17 -29.01 -5.20
N ALA A 679 14.93 -29.04 -3.89
CA ALA A 679 14.60 -27.84 -3.14
C ALA A 679 15.78 -26.86 -3.15
N ALA A 680 17.00 -27.31 -2.90
CA ALA A 680 18.20 -26.49 -2.92
C ALA A 680 18.43 -25.86 -4.31
N TYR A 681 18.30 -26.64 -5.40
CA TYR A 681 18.39 -26.12 -6.76
C TYR A 681 17.29 -25.06 -7.03
N SER A 682 16.04 -25.35 -6.64
CA SER A 682 14.93 -24.40 -6.83
C SER A 682 15.16 -23.09 -6.07
N VAL A 683 15.67 -23.15 -4.84
CA VAL A 683 16.02 -21.94 -4.06
C VAL A 683 17.14 -21.15 -4.72
N GLU A 684 18.16 -21.83 -5.23
CA GLU A 684 19.28 -21.15 -5.89
C GLU A 684 18.81 -20.43 -7.16
N ILE A 685 18.03 -21.09 -8.00
CA ILE A 685 17.44 -20.48 -9.20
C ILE A 685 16.51 -19.31 -8.81
N TRP A 686 15.72 -19.44 -7.75
CA TRP A 686 14.85 -18.39 -7.23
C TRP A 686 15.61 -17.12 -6.82
N LYS A 687 16.76 -17.28 -6.19
CA LYS A 687 17.67 -16.17 -5.86
C LYS A 687 18.31 -15.55 -7.09
N ARG A 688 18.69 -16.36 -8.08
CA ARG A 688 19.33 -15.90 -9.32
C ARG A 688 18.36 -15.15 -10.23
N PHE A 689 17.10 -15.57 -10.31
CA PHE A 689 16.08 -14.90 -11.13
C PHE A 689 16.04 -13.39 -10.88
N ARG A 690 16.09 -12.98 -9.61
CA ARG A 690 16.10 -11.56 -9.24
C ARG A 690 17.20 -10.76 -9.93
N LYS A 691 18.44 -11.29 -9.96
CA LYS A 691 19.59 -10.60 -10.57
C LYS A 691 19.50 -10.54 -12.09
N TRP A 692 18.76 -11.44 -12.70
CA TRP A 692 18.72 -11.67 -14.14
C TRP A 692 17.41 -11.21 -14.80
N GLY A 693 16.55 -10.51 -14.06
CA GLY A 693 15.28 -9.99 -14.58
C GLY A 693 14.18 -11.05 -14.67
N GLY A 694 14.33 -12.17 -13.99
CA GLY A 694 13.29 -13.17 -13.81
C GLY A 694 12.36 -12.79 -12.64
N ILE A 695 11.07 -13.07 -12.82
CA ILE A 695 10.03 -12.84 -11.80
C ILE A 695 9.27 -14.15 -11.59
N PRO A 696 9.82 -15.07 -10.77
CA PRO A 696 9.17 -16.35 -10.50
C PRO A 696 7.98 -16.15 -9.55
N THR A 697 6.95 -16.96 -9.74
CA THR A 697 5.75 -17.02 -8.90
C THR A 697 5.38 -18.47 -8.64
N GLY A 698 5.56 -18.91 -7.41
CA GLY A 698 5.13 -20.24 -6.95
C GLY A 698 3.67 -20.22 -6.51
N ILE A 699 2.87 -21.14 -7.04
CA ILE A 699 1.46 -21.30 -6.71
C ILE A 699 1.29 -22.61 -5.98
N THR A 700 0.68 -22.58 -4.78
CA THR A 700 0.52 -23.80 -3.99
C THR A 700 -0.67 -23.72 -3.04
N GLN A 701 -1.21 -24.87 -2.74
CA GLN A 701 -2.29 -25.06 -1.77
C GLN A 701 -1.79 -25.62 -0.42
N ASN A 702 -0.61 -26.16 -0.37
CA ASN A 702 -0.08 -26.84 0.83
C ASN A 702 1.10 -26.08 1.42
N VAL A 703 0.81 -25.14 2.30
CA VAL A 703 1.82 -24.29 2.93
C VAL A 703 2.59 -25.06 4.02
N LYS A 704 1.96 -26.00 4.70
CA LYS A 704 2.62 -26.80 5.73
C LYS A 704 3.78 -27.61 5.17
N ASP A 705 3.61 -28.21 4.00
CA ASP A 705 4.67 -28.95 3.33
C ASP A 705 5.79 -28.02 2.87
N LEU A 706 5.46 -26.79 2.50
CA LEU A 706 6.44 -25.75 2.17
C LEU A 706 7.33 -25.41 3.37
N LEU A 707 6.77 -25.21 4.55
CA LEU A 707 7.49 -24.73 5.74
C LEU A 707 8.24 -25.84 6.49
N SER A 708 8.20 -27.07 6.01
CA SER A 708 8.85 -28.21 6.66
C SER A 708 10.38 -28.26 6.47
N SER A 709 10.94 -27.50 5.52
CA SER A 709 12.38 -27.45 5.27
C SER A 709 12.95 -26.04 5.43
N ARG A 710 14.23 -25.96 5.82
CA ARG A 710 14.98 -24.70 5.96
C ARG A 710 15.13 -23.98 4.61
N GLU A 711 15.25 -24.73 3.53
CA GLU A 711 15.38 -24.21 2.16
C GLU A 711 14.14 -23.43 1.76
N VAL A 712 12.97 -23.88 2.17
CA VAL A 712 11.71 -23.22 1.85
C VAL A 712 11.53 -21.90 2.61
N THR A 713 11.99 -21.82 3.84
CA THR A 713 12.03 -20.55 4.58
C THR A 713 12.79 -19.48 3.76
N ASN A 714 13.89 -19.88 3.10
CA ASN A 714 14.62 -18.97 2.19
C ASN A 714 13.78 -18.46 1.00
N ILE A 715 12.81 -19.23 0.50
CA ILE A 715 11.92 -18.79 -0.59
C ILE A 715 10.98 -17.68 -0.09
N PHE A 716 10.40 -17.86 1.10
CA PHE A 716 9.58 -16.81 1.72
C PHE A 716 10.39 -15.51 1.96
N GLU A 717 11.59 -15.64 2.53
CA GLU A 717 12.49 -14.50 2.78
C GLU A 717 12.95 -13.78 1.50
N ASN A 718 12.96 -14.48 0.36
CA ASN A 718 13.31 -13.94 -0.95
C ASN A 718 12.07 -13.64 -1.83
N SER A 719 10.89 -13.50 -1.24
CA SER A 719 9.64 -13.19 -1.92
C SER A 719 8.95 -12.01 -1.25
N ASP A 720 9.13 -10.81 -1.81
CA ASP A 720 8.49 -9.60 -1.28
C ASP A 720 7.03 -9.47 -1.75
N PHE A 721 6.55 -10.40 -2.59
CA PHE A 721 5.18 -10.42 -3.06
C PHE A 721 4.50 -11.73 -2.65
N ILE A 722 3.46 -11.66 -1.80
CA ILE A 722 2.67 -12.83 -1.42
C ILE A 722 1.19 -12.48 -1.57
N TYR A 723 0.50 -13.25 -2.40
CA TYR A 723 -0.94 -13.16 -2.60
C TYR A 723 -1.59 -14.34 -1.85
N MET A 724 -2.07 -14.06 -0.64
CA MET A 724 -2.57 -15.08 0.28
C MET A 724 -4.09 -15.06 0.30
N LEU A 725 -4.67 -16.10 -0.25
CA LEU A 725 -6.11 -16.37 -0.21
C LEU A 725 -6.48 -17.19 1.04
N ASN A 726 -7.70 -17.70 1.12
CA ASN A 726 -8.16 -18.50 2.25
C ASN A 726 -7.21 -19.67 2.56
N GLN A 727 -6.94 -19.88 3.86
CA GLN A 727 -6.00 -20.88 4.36
C GLN A 727 -6.69 -21.97 5.18
N ALA A 728 -6.13 -23.19 5.16
CA ALA A 728 -6.61 -24.28 6.00
C ALA A 728 -6.37 -24.00 7.49
N ALA A 729 -7.24 -24.50 8.36
CA ALA A 729 -7.17 -24.24 9.80
C ALA A 729 -5.80 -24.62 10.43
N GLY A 730 -5.16 -25.68 9.93
CA GLY A 730 -3.86 -26.14 10.42
C GLY A 730 -2.67 -25.29 9.99
N ASP A 731 -2.80 -24.51 8.91
CA ASP A 731 -1.71 -23.73 8.34
C ASP A 731 -1.72 -22.27 8.84
N ARG A 732 -2.84 -21.81 9.36
CA ARG A 732 -3.07 -20.40 9.76
C ARG A 732 -2.08 -19.90 10.79
N GLN A 733 -1.91 -20.64 11.87
CA GLN A 733 -1.01 -20.25 12.97
C GLN A 733 0.45 -20.27 12.51
N ILE A 734 0.84 -21.30 11.75
CA ILE A 734 2.20 -21.41 11.22
C ILE A 734 2.52 -20.21 10.30
N LEU A 735 1.56 -19.82 9.46
CA LEU A 735 1.72 -18.64 8.59
C LEU A 735 1.75 -17.34 9.40
N ALA A 736 0.89 -17.21 10.42
CA ALA A 736 0.88 -16.03 11.26
C ALA A 736 2.25 -15.82 11.94
N ASP A 737 2.82 -16.88 12.49
CA ASP A 737 4.12 -16.85 13.16
C ASP A 737 5.27 -16.59 12.16
N GLN A 738 5.25 -17.23 11.00
CA GLN A 738 6.31 -17.09 9.98
C GLN A 738 6.30 -15.73 9.28
N LEU A 739 5.13 -15.18 9.02
CA LEU A 739 4.97 -13.93 8.29
C LEU A 739 4.67 -12.73 9.21
N ASN A 740 4.69 -12.96 10.52
CA ASN A 740 4.39 -11.94 11.52
C ASN A 740 3.04 -11.23 11.30
N ILE A 741 1.98 -12.03 11.03
CA ILE A 741 0.64 -11.54 10.74
C ILE A 741 -0.13 -11.34 12.04
N SER A 742 -0.75 -10.18 12.21
CA SER A 742 -1.61 -9.90 13.37
C SER A 742 -2.89 -10.75 13.38
N PRO A 743 -3.53 -10.95 14.55
CA PRO A 743 -4.82 -11.64 14.63
C PRO A 743 -5.90 -10.99 13.76
N HIS A 744 -5.88 -9.67 13.60
CA HIS A 744 -6.79 -8.93 12.72
C HIS A 744 -6.53 -9.26 11.25
N GLN A 745 -5.27 -9.24 10.82
CA GLN A 745 -4.90 -9.65 9.46
C GLN A 745 -5.24 -11.12 9.20
N LEU A 746 -4.99 -11.99 10.18
CA LEU A 746 -5.30 -13.41 10.07
C LEU A 746 -6.79 -13.66 9.78
N SER A 747 -7.70 -12.82 10.28
CA SER A 747 -9.14 -12.95 10.03
C SER A 747 -9.50 -12.88 8.54
N TYR A 748 -8.75 -12.10 7.75
CA TYR A 748 -8.96 -11.97 6.30
C TYR A 748 -8.54 -13.19 5.47
N VAL A 749 -7.85 -14.15 6.06
CA VAL A 749 -7.48 -15.42 5.41
C VAL A 749 -8.10 -16.62 6.09
N THR A 750 -8.84 -16.42 7.19
CA THR A 750 -9.48 -17.50 7.92
C THR A 750 -10.96 -17.67 7.60
N HIS A 751 -11.64 -16.59 7.30
CA HIS A 751 -13.08 -16.54 7.02
C HIS A 751 -13.37 -15.88 5.66
N SER A 752 -12.34 -15.82 4.81
CA SER A 752 -12.44 -15.21 3.49
C SER A 752 -13.21 -16.07 2.51
N GLY A 753 -13.96 -15.39 1.65
CA GLY A 753 -14.58 -15.99 0.48
C GLY A 753 -13.59 -16.24 -0.67
N GLU A 754 -14.12 -16.68 -1.81
CA GLU A 754 -13.34 -16.80 -3.05
C GLU A 754 -12.86 -15.42 -3.51
N GLY A 755 -11.58 -15.30 -3.84
CA GLY A 755 -10.99 -14.04 -4.29
C GLY A 755 -10.75 -13.00 -3.18
N GLU A 756 -10.82 -13.40 -1.91
CA GLU A 756 -10.56 -12.54 -0.76
C GLU A 756 -9.32 -13.02 -0.01
N GLY A 757 -8.55 -12.09 0.55
CA GLY A 757 -7.32 -12.47 1.26
C GLY A 757 -6.44 -11.30 1.68
N LEU A 758 -5.13 -11.59 1.82
CA LEU A 758 -4.08 -10.63 2.15
C LEU A 758 -3.05 -10.53 1.03
N LEU A 759 -2.73 -9.33 0.63
CA LEU A 759 -1.62 -9.01 -0.26
C LEU A 759 -0.45 -8.45 0.53
N PHE A 760 0.71 -9.09 0.36
CA PHE A 760 1.99 -8.59 0.83
C PHE A 760 2.74 -7.96 -0.35
N TYR A 761 3.18 -6.75 -0.17
CA TYR A 761 3.98 -6.00 -1.13
C TYR A 761 5.13 -5.31 -0.40
N GLY A 762 6.27 -5.97 -0.31
CA GLY A 762 7.34 -5.58 0.58
C GLY A 762 6.89 -5.58 2.04
N ASN A 763 6.96 -4.44 2.71
CA ASN A 763 6.53 -4.30 4.11
C ASN A 763 5.04 -3.96 4.26
N VAL A 764 4.31 -3.84 3.15
CA VAL A 764 2.90 -3.49 3.15
C VAL A 764 2.05 -4.74 3.14
N ILE A 765 1.13 -4.86 4.08
CA ILE A 765 0.16 -5.96 4.16
C ILE A 765 -1.24 -5.37 4.08
N LEU A 766 -1.98 -5.69 3.03
CA LEU A 766 -3.33 -5.19 2.78
C LEU A 766 -4.33 -6.32 2.61
N PRO A 767 -5.53 -6.22 3.21
CA PRO A 767 -6.63 -7.10 2.84
C PRO A 767 -7.20 -6.68 1.48
N PHE A 768 -7.50 -7.66 0.65
CA PHE A 768 -8.04 -7.41 -0.67
C PHE A 768 -9.32 -8.22 -0.93
N VAL A 769 -10.12 -7.70 -1.85
CA VAL A 769 -11.28 -8.37 -2.45
C VAL A 769 -11.17 -8.25 -3.97
N ASP A 770 -11.12 -9.39 -4.65
CA ASP A 770 -11.07 -9.47 -6.12
C ASP A 770 -12.34 -10.13 -6.64
N ARG A 771 -13.35 -9.32 -6.91
CA ARG A 771 -14.62 -9.75 -7.52
C ARG A 771 -14.64 -9.39 -8.99
N PHE A 772 -14.01 -10.22 -9.80
CA PHE A 772 -13.97 -10.00 -11.24
C PHE A 772 -15.40 -10.18 -11.85
N PRO A 773 -15.87 -9.26 -12.71
CA PRO A 773 -17.20 -9.36 -13.32
C PRO A 773 -17.35 -10.64 -14.16
N THR A 774 -18.39 -11.40 -13.89
CA THR A 774 -18.63 -12.71 -14.51
C THR A 774 -19.18 -12.65 -15.95
N ASP A 775 -19.67 -11.49 -16.35
CA ASP A 775 -20.22 -11.24 -17.70
C ASP A 775 -19.15 -11.05 -18.79
N LEU A 776 -17.89 -10.90 -18.39
CA LEU A 776 -16.78 -10.65 -19.30
C LEU A 776 -16.25 -11.94 -19.94
N GLU A 777 -15.78 -11.85 -21.18
CA GLU A 777 -15.13 -12.97 -21.88
C GLU A 777 -13.89 -13.43 -21.14
N LEU A 778 -13.09 -12.50 -20.64
CA LEU A 778 -11.89 -12.81 -19.83
C LEU A 778 -12.23 -13.66 -18.60
N TYR A 779 -13.34 -13.38 -17.90
CA TYR A 779 -13.76 -14.21 -16.77
C TYR A 779 -13.98 -15.66 -17.19
N ARG A 780 -14.72 -15.88 -18.29
CA ARG A 780 -15.01 -17.22 -18.81
C ARG A 780 -13.77 -18.03 -19.18
N ILE A 781 -12.73 -17.35 -19.64
CA ILE A 781 -11.45 -17.97 -20.01
C ILE A 781 -10.61 -18.29 -18.76
N MET A 782 -10.72 -17.46 -17.72
CA MET A 782 -9.92 -17.61 -16.51
C MET A 782 -10.56 -18.55 -15.47
N THR A 783 -11.89 -18.74 -15.49
CA THR A 783 -12.57 -19.60 -14.51
C THR A 783 -12.12 -21.05 -14.65
N THR A 784 -12.04 -21.76 -13.51
CA THR A 784 -11.78 -23.20 -13.43
C THR A 784 -12.98 -24.00 -12.93
N LYS A 785 -14.11 -23.32 -12.68
CA LYS A 785 -15.34 -23.98 -12.21
C LYS A 785 -15.96 -24.80 -13.32
N LEU A 786 -16.12 -26.10 -13.11
CA LEU A 786 -16.61 -27.06 -14.12
C LEU A 786 -17.97 -26.65 -14.72
N THR A 787 -18.88 -26.12 -13.92
CA THR A 787 -20.19 -25.64 -14.38
C THR A 787 -20.06 -24.46 -15.34
N GLU A 788 -19.25 -23.49 -15.01
CA GLU A 788 -19.01 -22.29 -15.81
C GLU A 788 -18.20 -22.60 -17.10
N VAL A 789 -17.26 -23.55 -17.01
CA VAL A 789 -16.47 -24.02 -18.17
C VAL A 789 -17.36 -24.80 -19.16
N GLN A 790 -18.36 -25.55 -18.69
CA GLN A 790 -19.32 -26.24 -19.55
C GLN A 790 -20.25 -25.25 -20.26
N GLU A 791 -20.79 -24.28 -19.53
CA GLU A 791 -21.63 -23.21 -20.11
C GLU A 791 -20.87 -22.39 -21.17
N ALA A 792 -19.55 -22.13 -20.94
CA ALA A 792 -18.71 -21.42 -21.89
C ALA A 792 -18.37 -22.22 -23.18
N LYS A 793 -18.46 -23.56 -23.13
CA LYS A 793 -18.29 -24.43 -24.31
C LYS A 793 -19.56 -24.59 -25.13
N GLU A 794 -20.71 -24.38 -24.50
CA GLU A 794 -22.03 -24.47 -25.15
C GLU A 794 -22.51 -23.13 -25.76
N ALA A 795 -21.92 -22.00 -25.31
CA ALA A 795 -22.19 -20.66 -25.86
C ALA A 795 -21.18 -20.29 -26.96
#